data_9c74c8f725497ef509ecd7eba9456959
#
_entry.id   9c74c8f725497ef509ecd7eba9456959
#
_cell.length_a   1.000
_cell.length_b   1.000
_cell.length_c   1.000
_cell.angle_alpha   90.00
_cell.angle_beta   90.00
_cell.angle_gamma   90.00
#
_symmetry.space_group_name_H-M   'P 1'
#
loop_
_entity.id
_entity.type
_entity.pdbx_description
1 polymer ?
#
loop_
_entity_poly.entity_id
_entity_poly.type
_entity_poly.pdbx_seq_one_letter_code
_entity_poly.pdbx_strand_id
1 'polypeptide(L)'
;MQETIMDYHVAYIEQAISIIEKKIQETGTCSFVWTCENFWQIENFFEQASKEQIAQFEEYVALGFIDFGKNYLNMTELVDSTILNEFLAKADQYARKFSRKIDSAMTADINGFSWSYCDSLLKNNTENLFTCVHGHHGIYPLFENQMPFWWESTTGERLLVWNGEHYHFGNELQIMPNSRMTYQIKDQYINDFETGQMDVAEARIFGYVDELQNKGYKWPFIPLMISGFASDNAGPNEDVLDFIHEWNYKHGEEITIEMIGLNEFFRIFREQDLSEVPVYKGDWNDWWADGVGSTPAATKIYKEAVRKYRLTELLAKENHAEKSLLDQAKKDLMLYAEHTWGYSSSVSEPWNTLVNELEYRKSAYAINASQEINKYYAHLLKKEYGYAMPRANRPQHFLVINPYEKKVKQNCRLLVDYWEHIGNRQMRGELVPFLEVYDYETNQVIPCQTQTTARAFEIEVILELEPKETRKLGVRLNEEKTEKHTYASFVQGTEGVTDISYPNKVNDYEIQTDYFIVKLSNEKGIAQIIYKPTNSNLLDESAEAGLFAGIYEKTEIHTDPYQERRRMGRNRKGKHAKRWVAELQDIVVVKRGELYTNLQIDYKLEGTKVYSLFLKIYQNLPKLECSVRIQKENEWAPENVYVSLPIPVDTERFIKKSGNVMRPAIDQLPGTNTEFYLLDTGVMHINEQGVGIGLCIHDTPLVTLGTLENHLIELSSESTQFKNQAPLYSWVMNNFWETNFKVDLSGFYEFSYTLFLEEAVGTIQVLDEVLTQINQGFVVIPVE
;
A
#
# COMPACT_ATOMS: atom_id res chain seq x y z
N MET A 1 -5.22 -19.68 -11.51
CA MET A 1 -3.91 -19.70 -10.80
C MET A 1 -4.11 -19.67 -9.29
N GLN A 2 -4.84 -18.77 -8.72
CA GLN A 2 -4.97 -18.68 -7.27
C GLN A 2 -5.66 -19.90 -6.64
N GLU A 3 -6.74 -20.40 -7.21
CA GLU A 3 -7.34 -21.68 -6.82
C GLU A 3 -6.33 -22.81 -6.97
N THR A 4 -5.54 -22.81 -8.05
CA THR A 4 -4.45 -23.78 -8.25
C THR A 4 -3.40 -23.68 -7.16
N ILE A 5 -3.03 -22.47 -6.70
CA ILE A 5 -2.08 -22.29 -5.58
C ILE A 5 -2.69 -22.80 -4.27
N MET A 6 -3.97 -22.52 -4.02
CA MET A 6 -4.66 -23.07 -2.84
C MET A 6 -4.72 -24.60 -2.88
N ASP A 7 -4.96 -25.18 -4.05
CA ASP A 7 -4.88 -26.64 -4.25
C ASP A 7 -3.46 -27.16 -4.01
N TYR A 8 -2.42 -26.40 -4.43
CA TYR A 8 -1.03 -26.76 -4.15
C TYR A 8 -0.72 -26.72 -2.64
N HIS A 9 -1.26 -25.77 -1.87
CA HIS A 9 -1.07 -25.73 -0.43
C HIS A 9 -1.54 -27.03 0.23
N VAL A 10 -2.66 -27.56 -0.19
CA VAL A 10 -3.17 -28.85 0.29
C VAL A 10 -2.33 -30.02 -0.21
N ALA A 11 -2.12 -30.12 -1.52
CA ALA A 11 -1.43 -31.20 -2.17
C ALA A 11 0.04 -31.34 -1.68
N TYR A 12 0.74 -30.23 -1.47
CA TYR A 12 2.13 -30.25 -1.03
C TYR A 12 2.29 -30.66 0.42
N ILE A 13 1.36 -30.28 1.31
CA ILE A 13 1.35 -30.76 2.69
C ILE A 13 1.04 -32.25 2.73
N GLU A 14 0.07 -32.73 1.94
CA GLU A 14 -0.25 -34.16 1.82
C GLU A 14 0.96 -34.97 1.27
N GLN A 15 1.63 -34.42 0.27
CA GLN A 15 2.84 -35.03 -0.31
C GLN A 15 3.98 -35.08 0.72
N ALA A 16 4.20 -33.99 1.48
CA ALA A 16 5.19 -33.96 2.55
C ALA A 16 4.90 -35.03 3.63
N ILE A 17 3.65 -35.14 4.07
CA ILE A 17 3.19 -36.19 5.00
C ILE A 17 3.51 -37.58 4.43
N SER A 18 3.19 -37.84 3.15
CA SER A 18 3.41 -39.10 2.50
C SER A 18 4.91 -39.47 2.40
N ILE A 19 5.77 -38.49 2.10
CA ILE A 19 7.24 -38.67 2.09
C ILE A 19 7.73 -39.03 3.50
N ILE A 20 7.28 -38.30 4.52
CA ILE A 20 7.68 -38.56 5.91
C ILE A 20 7.27 -39.96 6.34
N GLU A 21 6.03 -40.38 6.09
CA GLU A 21 5.54 -41.73 6.41
C GLU A 21 6.36 -42.82 5.73
N LYS A 22 6.63 -42.65 4.42
CA LYS A 22 7.46 -43.57 3.64
C LYS A 22 8.85 -43.72 4.27
N LYS A 23 9.51 -42.60 4.58
CA LYS A 23 10.87 -42.64 5.16
C LYS A 23 10.91 -43.29 6.53
N ILE A 24 9.92 -43.02 7.40
CA ILE A 24 9.79 -43.67 8.70
C ILE A 24 9.61 -45.19 8.53
N GLN A 25 8.79 -45.63 7.58
CA GLN A 25 8.56 -47.04 7.31
C GLN A 25 9.82 -47.74 6.77
N GLU A 26 10.59 -47.07 5.91
CA GLU A 26 11.80 -47.63 5.29
C GLU A 26 12.99 -47.72 6.26
N THR A 27 13.21 -46.72 7.10
CA THR A 27 14.43 -46.52 7.87
C THR A 27 14.22 -46.46 9.38
N GLY A 28 12.99 -46.35 9.86
CA GLY A 28 12.65 -46.13 11.27
C GLY A 28 12.84 -44.71 11.73
N THR A 29 13.29 -43.81 10.85
CA THR A 29 13.50 -42.36 11.12
C THR A 29 13.23 -41.55 9.86
N CYS A 30 13.20 -40.22 9.99
CA CYS A 30 13.03 -39.32 8.86
C CYS A 30 14.03 -38.16 8.96
N SER A 31 14.77 -37.91 7.88
CA SER A 31 15.64 -36.74 7.71
C SER A 31 15.03 -35.67 6.76
N PHE A 32 13.86 -35.96 6.20
CA PHE A 32 13.12 -35.00 5.39
C PHE A 32 12.37 -34.05 6.30
N VAL A 33 12.52 -32.72 6.04
CA VAL A 33 11.79 -31.67 6.75
C VAL A 33 11.10 -30.74 5.73
N TRP A 34 9.82 -30.50 5.94
CA TRP A 34 9.06 -29.55 5.14
C TRP A 34 8.70 -28.31 5.96
N THR A 35 9.04 -27.11 5.48
CA THR A 35 8.65 -25.85 6.11
C THR A 35 7.54 -25.17 5.32
N CYS A 36 6.38 -25.01 5.91
CA CYS A 36 5.33 -24.13 5.39
C CYS A 36 5.78 -22.67 5.62
N GLU A 37 6.04 -21.95 4.54
CA GLU A 37 6.60 -20.61 4.57
C GLU A 37 5.74 -19.63 5.39
N ASN A 38 4.41 -19.75 5.28
CA ASN A 38 3.47 -18.87 5.95
C ASN A 38 2.22 -19.62 6.45
N PHE A 39 1.49 -18.99 7.37
CA PHE A 39 0.35 -19.61 8.02
C PHE A 39 -0.87 -19.73 7.09
N TRP A 40 -0.99 -18.96 6.04
CA TRP A 40 -2.06 -19.07 5.06
C TRP A 40 -2.09 -20.43 4.36
N GLN A 41 -0.94 -21.04 4.11
CA GLN A 41 -0.84 -22.40 3.58
C GLN A 41 -1.51 -23.43 4.49
N ILE A 42 -1.26 -23.31 5.79
CA ILE A 42 -1.84 -24.19 6.82
C ILE A 42 -3.33 -23.97 6.93
N GLU A 43 -3.79 -22.73 6.90
CA GLU A 43 -5.20 -22.38 6.96
C GLU A 43 -5.97 -23.00 5.79
N ASN A 44 -5.45 -22.89 4.56
CA ASN A 44 -6.04 -23.52 3.37
C ASN A 44 -6.05 -25.05 3.45
N PHE A 45 -5.01 -25.64 4.03
CA PHE A 45 -5.00 -27.09 4.29
C PHE A 45 -6.09 -27.48 5.28
N PHE A 46 -6.26 -26.76 6.39
CA PHE A 46 -7.28 -27.06 7.39
C PHE A 46 -8.72 -26.89 6.87
N GLU A 47 -8.96 -26.00 5.92
CA GLU A 47 -10.27 -25.81 5.30
C GLU A 47 -10.72 -27.02 4.46
N GLN A 48 -9.78 -27.84 3.97
CA GLN A 48 -10.05 -28.93 3.04
C GLN A 48 -9.70 -30.33 3.56
N ALA A 49 -8.73 -30.44 4.47
CA ALA A 49 -8.20 -31.70 4.99
C ALA A 49 -9.19 -32.39 5.94
N SER A 50 -9.12 -33.72 5.98
CA SER A 50 -9.82 -34.53 6.98
C SER A 50 -9.24 -34.31 8.38
N LYS A 51 -9.98 -34.68 9.41
CA LYS A 51 -9.49 -34.61 10.79
C LYS A 51 -8.25 -35.47 11.01
N GLU A 52 -8.19 -36.58 10.33
CA GLU A 52 -7.07 -37.55 10.39
C GLU A 52 -5.81 -36.91 9.79
N GLN A 53 -5.94 -36.25 8.65
CA GLN A 53 -4.82 -35.54 8.00
C GLN A 53 -4.32 -34.36 8.84
N ILE A 54 -5.24 -33.61 9.45
CA ILE A 54 -4.88 -32.53 10.38
C ILE A 54 -4.12 -33.08 11.58
N ALA A 55 -4.57 -34.20 12.15
CA ALA A 55 -3.92 -34.85 13.30
C ALA A 55 -2.49 -35.35 12.93
N GLN A 56 -2.31 -35.91 11.75
CA GLN A 56 -0.98 -36.30 11.23
C GLN A 56 -0.06 -35.08 11.02
N PHE A 57 -0.60 -34.01 10.44
CA PHE A 57 0.14 -32.75 10.30
C PHE A 57 0.60 -32.23 11.67
N GLU A 58 -0.30 -32.18 12.65
CA GLU A 58 0.02 -31.73 14.01
C GLU A 58 1.05 -32.64 14.70
N GLU A 59 0.98 -33.95 14.49
CA GLU A 59 1.97 -34.90 14.98
C GLU A 59 3.35 -34.63 14.37
N TYR A 60 3.43 -34.44 13.07
CA TYR A 60 4.72 -34.21 12.40
C TYR A 60 5.28 -32.81 12.69
N VAL A 61 4.45 -31.83 12.97
CA VAL A 61 4.91 -30.54 13.52
C VAL A 61 5.52 -30.74 14.90
N ALA A 62 4.87 -31.50 15.78
CA ALA A 62 5.39 -31.79 17.13
C ALA A 62 6.73 -32.55 17.08
N LEU A 63 6.90 -33.47 16.12
CA LEU A 63 8.14 -34.23 15.90
C LEU A 63 9.22 -33.43 15.17
N GLY A 64 8.89 -32.30 14.54
CA GLY A 64 9.82 -31.44 13.82
C GLY A 64 10.09 -31.85 12.35
N PHE A 65 9.31 -32.78 11.80
CA PHE A 65 9.37 -33.16 10.39
C PHE A 65 8.60 -32.18 9.48
N ILE A 66 7.62 -31.48 10.06
CA ILE A 66 6.98 -30.33 9.44
C ILE A 66 7.23 -29.13 10.34
N ASP A 67 7.54 -27.98 9.73
CA ASP A 67 7.73 -26.71 10.41
C ASP A 67 6.92 -25.61 9.74
N PHE A 68 6.78 -24.45 10.35
CA PHE A 68 6.08 -23.32 9.73
C PHE A 68 6.51 -21.97 10.26
N GLY A 69 6.41 -20.95 9.36
CA GLY A 69 6.53 -19.54 9.71
C GLY A 69 5.24 -18.98 10.29
N LYS A 70 5.37 -18.06 11.26
CA LYS A 70 4.22 -17.39 11.89
C LYS A 70 3.68 -16.20 11.11
N ASN A 71 4.41 -15.69 10.10
CA ASN A 71 3.85 -14.70 9.17
C ASN A 71 2.64 -15.28 8.43
N TYR A 72 1.68 -14.42 8.09
CA TYR A 72 0.45 -14.90 7.43
C TYR A 72 0.64 -15.07 5.93
N LEU A 73 1.24 -14.08 5.27
CA LEU A 73 1.58 -14.03 3.84
C LEU A 73 2.84 -13.19 3.64
N ASN A 74 3.34 -13.14 2.41
CA ASN A 74 4.36 -12.20 1.98
C ASN A 74 3.70 -10.85 1.65
N MET A 75 3.63 -9.97 2.65
CA MET A 75 2.87 -8.73 2.62
C MET A 75 3.70 -7.56 2.17
N THR A 76 3.14 -6.72 1.29
CA THR A 76 3.70 -5.39 1.06
C THR A 76 3.38 -4.46 2.24
N GLU A 77 4.05 -3.32 2.25
CA GLU A 77 3.86 -2.24 3.22
C GLU A 77 2.49 -1.55 3.11
N LEU A 78 1.65 -1.96 2.14
CA LEU A 78 0.27 -1.49 1.98
C LEU A 78 -0.66 -2.00 3.09
N VAL A 79 -0.31 -3.11 3.73
CA VAL A 79 -1.14 -3.77 4.74
C VAL A 79 -1.46 -2.86 5.92
N ASP A 80 -2.72 -2.88 6.38
CA ASP A 80 -3.11 -2.24 7.63
C ASP A 80 -2.51 -2.99 8.83
N SER A 81 -1.78 -2.27 9.69
CA SER A 81 -1.07 -2.87 10.83
C SER A 81 -2.01 -3.51 11.86
N THR A 82 -3.24 -3.01 12.02
CA THR A 82 -4.23 -3.60 12.94
C THR A 82 -4.70 -4.95 12.41
N ILE A 83 -5.02 -5.01 11.12
CA ILE A 83 -5.41 -6.25 10.45
C ILE A 83 -4.26 -7.26 10.49
N LEU A 84 -3.05 -6.83 10.16
CA LEU A 84 -1.85 -7.68 10.22
C LEU A 84 -1.67 -8.31 11.61
N ASN A 85 -1.80 -7.51 12.67
CA ASN A 85 -1.70 -8.01 14.06
C ASN A 85 -2.74 -9.09 14.38
N GLU A 86 -3.96 -8.99 13.88
CA GLU A 86 -4.99 -10.02 14.11
C GLU A 86 -4.62 -11.36 13.46
N PHE A 87 -4.08 -11.33 12.25
CA PHE A 87 -3.65 -12.55 11.55
C PHE A 87 -2.39 -13.18 12.17
N LEU A 88 -1.45 -12.36 12.62
CA LEU A 88 -0.28 -12.83 13.38
C LEU A 88 -0.69 -13.42 14.73
N ALA A 89 -1.66 -12.83 15.42
CA ALA A 89 -2.21 -13.37 16.66
C ALA A 89 -2.87 -14.73 16.45
N LYS A 90 -3.55 -14.95 15.31
CA LYS A 90 -4.14 -16.24 14.94
C LYS A 90 -3.07 -17.31 14.76
N ALA A 91 -2.01 -16.99 14.02
CA ALA A 91 -0.85 -17.88 13.84
C ALA A 91 -0.16 -18.19 15.18
N ASP A 92 0.02 -17.20 16.06
CA ASP A 92 0.59 -17.39 17.38
C ASP A 92 -0.26 -18.29 18.29
N GLN A 93 -1.57 -18.11 18.28
CA GLN A 93 -2.48 -18.98 19.03
C GLN A 93 -2.38 -20.44 18.59
N TYR A 94 -2.23 -20.69 17.28
CA TYR A 94 -2.02 -22.03 16.76
C TYR A 94 -0.65 -22.58 17.14
N ALA A 95 0.41 -21.79 17.01
CA ALA A 95 1.78 -22.18 17.36
C ALA A 95 1.91 -22.64 18.83
N ARG A 96 1.17 -22.03 19.74
CA ARG A 96 1.18 -22.39 21.19
C ARG A 96 0.61 -23.76 21.54
N LYS A 97 0.01 -24.48 20.58
CA LYS A 97 -0.48 -25.84 20.81
C LYS A 97 0.64 -26.87 20.93
N PHE A 98 1.81 -26.55 20.39
CA PHE A 98 2.94 -27.47 20.32
C PHE A 98 3.85 -27.37 21.53
N SER A 99 4.46 -28.48 21.91
CA SER A 99 5.47 -28.53 22.98
C SER A 99 6.81 -27.94 22.56
N ARG A 100 7.12 -27.95 21.25
CA ARG A 100 8.29 -27.27 20.69
C ARG A 100 8.00 -25.79 20.49
N LYS A 101 9.04 -24.96 20.61
CA LYS A 101 8.93 -23.52 20.41
C LYS A 101 8.79 -23.22 18.93
N ILE A 102 7.73 -22.51 18.54
CA ILE A 102 7.47 -21.98 17.20
C ILE A 102 7.35 -20.46 17.34
N ASP A 103 8.41 -19.76 17.04
CA ASP A 103 8.57 -18.33 17.29
C ASP A 103 9.25 -17.57 16.14
N SER A 104 9.33 -18.19 14.97
CA SER A 104 10.01 -17.62 13.82
C SER A 104 9.03 -17.31 12.69
N ALA A 105 9.32 -16.27 11.92
CA ALA A 105 8.71 -15.94 10.65
C ALA A 105 9.73 -16.07 9.54
N MET A 106 9.26 -16.28 8.30
CA MET A 106 10.10 -16.19 7.12
C MET A 106 9.35 -15.51 5.99
N THR A 107 10.09 -14.87 5.10
CA THR A 107 9.54 -14.20 3.93
C THR A 107 10.43 -14.44 2.72
N ALA A 108 9.79 -14.61 1.58
CA ALA A 108 10.44 -14.69 0.29
C ALA A 108 9.78 -13.71 -0.70
N ASP A 109 10.46 -13.38 -1.77
CA ASP A 109 10.01 -12.50 -2.85
C ASP A 109 9.85 -11.02 -2.52
N ILE A 110 9.60 -10.63 -1.29
CA ILE A 110 9.53 -9.23 -0.90
C ILE A 110 10.91 -8.71 -0.48
N ASN A 111 11.13 -7.42 -0.70
CA ASN A 111 12.46 -6.81 -0.59
C ASN A 111 12.53 -5.73 0.48
N GLY A 112 11.55 -5.72 1.37
CA GLY A 112 11.48 -4.80 2.49
C GLY A 112 10.19 -4.93 3.27
N PHE A 113 10.16 -4.26 4.41
CA PHE A 113 9.05 -4.33 5.37
C PHE A 113 8.91 -2.99 6.07
N SER A 114 7.68 -2.59 6.37
CA SER A 114 7.48 -1.44 7.26
C SER A 114 8.07 -1.71 8.65
N TRP A 115 8.53 -0.67 9.30
CA TRP A 115 9.00 -0.80 10.69
C TRP A 115 7.93 -1.37 11.63
N SER A 116 6.66 -1.07 11.37
CA SER A 116 5.53 -1.65 12.09
C SER A 116 5.40 -3.18 11.93
N TYR A 117 6.00 -3.78 10.90
CA TYR A 117 6.06 -5.23 10.76
C TYR A 117 6.93 -5.86 11.87
N CYS A 118 8.07 -5.25 12.18
CA CYS A 118 8.90 -5.64 13.32
C CYS A 118 8.11 -5.56 14.64
N ASP A 119 7.43 -4.42 14.87
CA ASP A 119 6.58 -4.24 16.06
C ASP A 119 5.49 -5.31 16.14
N SER A 120 4.87 -5.63 15.01
CA SER A 120 3.76 -6.59 14.92
C SER A 120 4.21 -8.03 15.18
N LEU A 121 5.39 -8.42 14.66
CA LEU A 121 5.99 -9.74 14.94
C LEU A 121 6.27 -9.91 16.42
N LEU A 122 6.98 -8.96 17.04
CA LEU A 122 7.33 -9.00 18.46
C LEU A 122 6.08 -9.01 19.36
N LYS A 123 5.09 -8.17 19.07
CA LYS A 123 3.81 -8.13 19.77
C LYS A 123 3.10 -9.49 19.77
N ASN A 124 3.29 -10.29 18.73
CA ASN A 124 2.71 -11.62 18.56
C ASN A 124 3.71 -12.75 18.84
N ASN A 125 4.68 -12.53 19.75
CA ASN A 125 5.64 -13.51 20.24
C ASN A 125 6.44 -14.20 19.11
N THR A 126 6.72 -13.47 18.04
CA THR A 126 7.66 -13.89 17.01
C THR A 126 8.99 -13.21 17.30
N GLU A 127 9.99 -14.02 17.62
CA GLU A 127 11.30 -13.53 18.09
C GLU A 127 12.35 -13.53 16.98
N ASN A 128 12.07 -14.19 15.85
CA ASN A 128 13.03 -14.40 14.78
C ASN A 128 12.38 -14.16 13.41
N LEU A 129 13.19 -13.69 12.46
CA LEU A 129 12.77 -13.49 11.07
C LEU A 129 13.87 -13.98 10.12
N PHE A 130 13.53 -14.88 9.19
CA PHE A 130 14.38 -15.26 8.07
C PHE A 130 13.88 -14.55 6.81
N THR A 131 14.76 -13.87 6.07
CA THR A 131 14.39 -13.18 4.83
C THR A 131 15.17 -13.72 3.65
N CYS A 132 14.49 -13.87 2.50
CA CYS A 132 15.09 -14.23 1.24
C CYS A 132 14.92 -13.09 0.24
N VAL A 133 15.84 -12.13 0.27
CA VAL A 133 15.76 -10.92 -0.56
C VAL A 133 16.17 -11.21 -2.00
N HIS A 134 15.52 -10.56 -2.96
CA HIS A 134 15.83 -10.67 -4.39
C HIS A 134 17.12 -9.93 -4.77
N GLY A 135 18.27 -10.50 -4.44
CA GLY A 135 19.57 -9.90 -4.71
C GLY A 135 19.97 -9.81 -6.19
N HIS A 136 19.27 -10.46 -7.10
CA HIS A 136 19.61 -10.46 -8.53
C HIS A 136 19.48 -9.06 -9.19
N HIS A 137 18.79 -8.12 -8.57
CA HIS A 137 18.78 -6.71 -8.93
C HIS A 137 19.93 -5.91 -8.29
N GLY A 138 20.76 -6.55 -7.45
CA GLY A 138 21.92 -5.95 -6.80
C GLY A 138 21.57 -4.95 -5.68
N ILE A 139 20.39 -5.07 -5.07
CA ILE A 139 19.98 -4.29 -3.90
C ILE A 139 19.87 -5.24 -2.72
N TYR A 140 20.70 -5.00 -1.70
CA TYR A 140 20.64 -5.72 -0.44
C TYR A 140 20.49 -4.73 0.71
N PRO A 141 19.53 -4.93 1.63
CA PRO A 141 19.51 -4.19 2.88
C PRO A 141 20.83 -4.42 3.60
N LEU A 142 21.30 -3.40 4.32
CA LEU A 142 22.59 -3.39 4.98
C LEU A 142 23.80 -3.56 4.04
N PHE A 143 23.60 -3.47 2.72
CA PHE A 143 24.57 -3.73 1.65
C PHE A 143 25.19 -5.14 1.66
N GLU A 144 24.59 -6.07 2.41
CA GLU A 144 25.12 -7.41 2.63
C GLU A 144 23.99 -8.45 2.80
N ASN A 145 24.24 -9.68 2.41
CA ASN A 145 23.41 -10.86 2.66
C ASN A 145 24.15 -11.90 3.46
N GLN A 146 23.51 -13.01 3.80
CA GLN A 146 24.03 -14.06 4.68
C GLN A 146 24.59 -13.51 5.99
N MET A 147 23.87 -12.53 6.57
CA MET A 147 24.26 -11.92 7.82
C MET A 147 23.10 -11.82 8.80
N PRO A 148 23.34 -12.05 10.10
CA PRO A 148 22.36 -11.76 11.12
C PRO A 148 22.47 -10.32 11.60
N PHE A 149 21.32 -9.78 12.08
CA PHE A 149 21.27 -8.55 12.82
C PHE A 149 20.10 -8.52 13.80
N TRP A 150 20.20 -7.67 14.81
CA TRP A 150 19.07 -7.32 15.66
C TRP A 150 18.33 -6.14 15.05
N TRP A 151 17.07 -6.35 14.68
CA TRP A 151 16.19 -5.29 14.22
C TRP A 151 15.45 -4.69 15.43
N GLU A 152 15.83 -3.47 15.80
CA GLU A 152 15.22 -2.77 16.93
C GLU A 152 13.88 -2.13 16.51
N SER A 153 12.82 -2.49 17.20
CA SER A 153 11.46 -1.98 17.04
C SER A 153 11.34 -0.51 17.45
N THR A 154 10.16 0.08 17.21
CA THR A 154 9.84 1.44 17.66
C THR A 154 9.81 1.55 19.19
N THR A 155 9.53 0.44 19.90
CA THR A 155 9.50 0.36 21.38
C THR A 155 10.83 0.02 22.01
N GLY A 156 11.87 -0.30 21.21
CA GLY A 156 13.20 -0.68 21.66
C GLY A 156 13.39 -2.18 21.92
N GLU A 157 12.38 -3.00 21.68
CA GLU A 157 12.51 -4.45 21.65
C GLU A 157 13.25 -4.89 20.40
N ARG A 158 13.79 -6.11 20.36
CA ARG A 158 14.66 -6.56 19.26
C ARG A 158 14.22 -7.89 18.70
N LEU A 159 14.06 -7.92 17.38
CA LEU A 159 13.82 -9.11 16.58
C LEU A 159 15.17 -9.63 16.04
N LEU A 160 15.45 -10.91 16.18
CA LEU A 160 16.63 -11.52 15.57
C LEU A 160 16.34 -11.81 14.10
N VAL A 161 17.08 -11.20 13.21
CA VAL A 161 16.90 -11.37 11.76
C VAL A 161 18.08 -12.09 11.15
N TRP A 162 17.81 -13.02 10.26
CA TRP A 162 18.79 -13.53 9.30
C TRP A 162 18.45 -13.00 7.92
N ASN A 163 19.29 -12.13 7.38
CA ASN A 163 19.20 -11.64 6.01
C ASN A 163 19.92 -12.63 5.10
N GLY A 164 19.14 -13.54 4.51
CA GLY A 164 19.64 -14.68 3.74
C GLY A 164 19.83 -14.37 2.25
N GLU A 165 20.21 -15.42 1.52
CA GLU A 165 20.22 -15.44 0.07
C GLU A 165 18.81 -15.55 -0.50
N HIS A 166 18.68 -15.34 -1.82
CA HIS A 166 17.46 -15.61 -2.55
C HIS A 166 16.93 -17.03 -2.26
N TYR A 167 15.61 -17.18 -2.12
CA TYR A 167 14.98 -18.45 -1.75
C TYR A 167 15.30 -19.62 -2.67
N HIS A 168 15.82 -19.37 -3.87
CA HIS A 168 16.22 -20.38 -4.85
C HIS A 168 17.72 -20.67 -4.84
N PHE A 169 18.50 -20.02 -3.97
CA PHE A 169 19.96 -20.09 -4.04
C PHE A 169 20.53 -21.48 -3.76
N GLY A 170 19.91 -22.25 -2.85
CA GLY A 170 20.30 -23.64 -2.63
C GLY A 170 20.08 -24.53 -3.87
N ASN A 171 19.04 -24.25 -4.65
CA ASN A 171 18.84 -24.92 -5.94
C ASN A 171 19.91 -24.49 -6.96
N GLU A 172 20.31 -23.23 -6.99
CA GLU A 172 21.39 -22.73 -7.84
C GLU A 172 22.73 -23.40 -7.52
N LEU A 173 22.98 -23.74 -6.26
CA LEU A 173 24.13 -24.54 -5.84
C LEU A 173 24.03 -26.03 -6.24
N GLN A 174 22.94 -26.44 -6.89
CA GLN A 174 22.66 -27.83 -7.32
C GLN A 174 22.40 -28.82 -6.16
N ILE A 175 22.03 -28.33 -4.97
CA ILE A 175 21.59 -29.18 -3.86
C ILE A 175 20.31 -29.94 -4.25
N MET A 176 19.38 -29.24 -4.93
CA MET A 176 18.19 -29.89 -5.45
C MET A 176 18.47 -30.53 -6.83
N PRO A 177 18.16 -31.82 -7.04
CA PRO A 177 18.31 -32.47 -8.32
C PRO A 177 17.57 -31.77 -9.47
N ASN A 178 18.15 -31.81 -10.66
CA ASN A 178 17.59 -31.28 -11.91
C ASN A 178 17.33 -29.78 -11.94
N SER A 179 17.91 -29.02 -11.02
CA SER A 179 17.75 -27.57 -10.93
C SER A 179 18.91 -26.82 -11.62
N ARG A 180 18.76 -26.45 -12.88
CA ARG A 180 19.82 -25.77 -13.66
C ARG A 180 19.59 -24.26 -13.83
N MET A 181 18.41 -23.78 -13.52
CA MET A 181 18.11 -22.37 -13.60
C MET A 181 18.85 -21.58 -12.51
N THR A 182 19.44 -20.46 -12.88
CA THR A 182 20.16 -19.58 -11.96
C THR A 182 19.74 -18.13 -12.16
N TYR A 183 19.51 -17.42 -11.05
CA TYR A 183 19.27 -15.98 -11.02
C TYR A 183 20.55 -15.20 -10.71
N GLN A 184 21.33 -15.70 -9.77
CA GLN A 184 22.52 -15.02 -9.23
C GLN A 184 23.82 -15.62 -9.77
N ILE A 185 23.97 -16.94 -9.75
CA ILE A 185 25.20 -17.60 -10.20
C ILE A 185 25.32 -17.50 -11.73
N LYS A 186 26.43 -16.91 -12.18
CA LYS A 186 26.74 -16.71 -13.61
C LYS A 186 28.08 -17.38 -13.91
N ASP A 187 28.05 -18.71 -14.09
CA ASP A 187 29.22 -19.52 -14.36
C ASP A 187 29.11 -20.29 -15.69
N GLN A 188 30.10 -21.11 -15.96
CA GLN A 188 30.18 -21.93 -17.18
C GLN A 188 29.14 -23.06 -17.24
N TYR A 189 28.51 -23.40 -16.12
CA TYR A 189 27.57 -24.51 -16.01
C TYR A 189 26.11 -24.16 -16.31
N ILE A 190 25.78 -22.90 -16.55
CA ILE A 190 24.38 -22.43 -16.76
C ILE A 190 23.69 -23.19 -17.89
N ASN A 191 24.39 -23.43 -19.01
CA ASN A 191 23.86 -24.14 -20.16
C ASN A 191 24.54 -25.51 -20.36
N ASP A 192 25.25 -25.99 -19.37
CA ASP A 192 25.93 -27.30 -19.41
C ASP A 192 24.99 -28.34 -18.80
N PHE A 193 24.46 -29.20 -19.66
CA PHE A 193 23.59 -30.33 -19.27
C PHE A 193 24.31 -31.66 -19.28
N GLU A 194 25.61 -31.69 -19.64
CA GLU A 194 26.43 -32.91 -19.72
C GLU A 194 27.20 -33.18 -18.41
N THR A 195 27.64 -32.13 -17.71
CA THR A 195 28.32 -32.24 -16.41
C THR A 195 27.36 -32.78 -15.35
N GLY A 196 27.80 -33.74 -14.56
CA GLY A 196 27.02 -34.36 -13.49
C GLY A 196 26.60 -33.35 -12.42
N GLN A 197 25.46 -33.61 -11.76
CA GLN A 197 24.98 -32.74 -10.69
C GLN A 197 26.00 -32.55 -9.58
N MET A 198 26.62 -33.63 -9.12
CA MET A 198 27.61 -33.60 -8.04
C MET A 198 28.81 -32.71 -8.39
N ASP A 199 29.36 -32.86 -9.62
CA ASP A 199 30.52 -32.08 -10.05
C ASP A 199 30.20 -30.57 -10.10
N VAL A 200 29.00 -30.19 -10.54
CA VAL A 200 28.56 -28.79 -10.53
C VAL A 200 28.33 -28.30 -9.10
N ALA A 201 27.71 -29.13 -8.26
CA ALA A 201 27.50 -28.79 -6.85
C ALA A 201 28.82 -28.57 -6.11
N GLU A 202 29.80 -29.46 -6.33
CA GLU A 202 31.17 -29.31 -5.77
C GLU A 202 31.76 -27.94 -6.15
N ALA A 203 31.76 -27.62 -7.44
CA ALA A 203 32.34 -26.36 -7.92
C ALA A 203 31.65 -25.15 -7.31
N ARG A 204 30.32 -25.17 -7.21
CA ARG A 204 29.52 -24.05 -6.72
C ARG A 204 29.54 -23.91 -5.20
N ILE A 205 29.39 -25.03 -4.45
CA ILE A 205 29.35 -25.01 -2.99
C ILE A 205 30.71 -24.61 -2.44
N PHE A 206 31.80 -25.24 -2.88
CA PHE A 206 33.14 -24.86 -2.43
C PHE A 206 33.49 -23.42 -2.83
N GLY A 207 33.16 -23.03 -4.07
CA GLY A 207 33.36 -21.65 -4.51
C GLY A 207 32.60 -20.63 -3.67
N TYR A 208 31.37 -20.94 -3.27
CA TYR A 208 30.57 -20.08 -2.42
C TYR A 208 31.10 -20.00 -0.98
N VAL A 209 31.53 -21.13 -0.42
CA VAL A 209 32.19 -21.17 0.91
C VAL A 209 33.46 -20.35 0.90
N ASP A 210 34.31 -20.48 -0.13
CA ASP A 210 35.53 -19.69 -0.30
C ASP A 210 35.20 -18.17 -0.38
N GLU A 211 34.13 -17.82 -1.11
CA GLU A 211 33.68 -16.43 -1.19
C GLU A 211 33.28 -15.88 0.18
N LEU A 212 32.47 -16.62 0.93
CA LEU A 212 32.04 -16.23 2.28
C LEU A 212 33.22 -16.12 3.25
N GLN A 213 34.18 -17.06 3.20
CA GLN A 213 35.40 -16.98 4.01
C GLN A 213 36.23 -15.74 3.69
N ASN A 214 36.36 -15.41 2.41
CA ASN A 214 37.08 -14.22 1.97
C ASN A 214 36.39 -12.92 2.41
N LYS A 215 35.06 -12.94 2.59
CA LYS A 215 34.28 -11.84 3.18
C LYS A 215 34.31 -11.79 4.70
N GLY A 216 34.98 -12.75 5.36
CA GLY A 216 35.07 -12.83 6.82
C GLY A 216 33.85 -13.46 7.51
N TYR A 217 33.10 -14.30 6.81
CA TYR A 217 32.00 -15.05 7.39
C TYR A 217 32.48 -15.94 8.55
N LYS A 218 31.84 -15.82 9.70
CA LYS A 218 32.33 -16.42 10.95
C LYS A 218 31.42 -17.51 11.53
N TRP A 219 30.24 -17.70 10.97
CA TRP A 219 29.28 -18.67 11.49
C TRP A 219 29.67 -20.09 11.08
N PRO A 220 29.48 -21.11 11.94
CA PRO A 220 29.82 -22.50 11.63
C PRO A 220 28.80 -23.23 10.73
N PHE A 221 27.85 -22.49 10.15
CA PHE A 221 26.81 -22.98 9.25
C PHE A 221 26.46 -21.91 8.22
N ILE A 222 25.85 -22.33 7.11
CA ILE A 222 25.33 -21.47 6.05
C ILE A 222 23.87 -21.88 5.83
N PRO A 223 22.88 -21.08 6.28
CA PRO A 223 21.47 -21.38 6.05
C PRO A 223 21.09 -21.04 4.62
N LEU A 224 20.47 -22.00 3.94
CA LEU A 224 19.99 -21.84 2.58
C LEU A 224 18.57 -22.38 2.47
N MET A 225 17.75 -21.71 1.68
CA MET A 225 16.45 -22.24 1.30
C MET A 225 16.57 -23.04 0.00
N ILE A 226 15.81 -24.13 -0.11
CA ILE A 226 15.62 -24.89 -1.33
C ILE A 226 14.12 -25.04 -1.60
N SER A 227 13.74 -25.06 -2.88
CA SER A 227 12.40 -25.47 -3.32
C SER A 227 12.48 -26.86 -4.00
N GLY A 228 11.36 -27.56 -4.11
CA GLY A 228 11.34 -28.93 -4.59
C GLY A 228 11.71 -29.13 -6.07
N PHE A 229 11.83 -28.05 -6.84
CA PHE A 229 12.21 -28.09 -8.25
C PHE A 229 12.91 -26.78 -8.68
N ALA A 230 13.14 -26.60 -9.98
CA ALA A 230 13.86 -25.45 -10.53
C ALA A 230 13.06 -24.13 -10.57
N SER A 231 11.94 -24.03 -9.88
CA SER A 231 11.11 -22.81 -9.86
C SER A 231 10.50 -22.58 -8.47
N ASP A 232 9.96 -21.40 -8.26
CA ASP A 232 9.08 -21.09 -7.15
C ASP A 232 7.78 -21.93 -7.21
N ASN A 233 7.04 -21.96 -6.09
CA ASN A 233 5.80 -22.74 -5.94
C ASN A 233 5.94 -24.24 -6.27
N ALA A 234 7.11 -24.82 -6.06
CA ALA A 234 7.35 -26.25 -6.27
C ALA A 234 7.02 -27.06 -5.01
N GLY A 235 6.46 -28.25 -5.22
CA GLY A 235 6.12 -29.18 -4.16
C GLY A 235 7.33 -29.87 -3.53
N PRO A 236 7.12 -30.63 -2.46
CA PRO A 236 8.18 -31.44 -1.83
C PRO A 236 8.81 -32.42 -2.82
N ASN A 237 10.11 -32.62 -2.71
CA ASN A 237 10.85 -33.60 -3.53
C ASN A 237 11.83 -34.40 -2.64
N GLU A 238 11.60 -35.71 -2.51
CA GLU A 238 12.43 -36.60 -1.70
C GLU A 238 13.81 -36.88 -2.29
N ASP A 239 14.02 -36.63 -3.59
CA ASP A 239 15.31 -36.90 -4.28
C ASP A 239 16.45 -36.06 -3.68
N VAL A 240 16.16 -34.96 -3.00
CA VAL A 240 17.16 -34.17 -2.28
C VAL A 240 17.90 -34.99 -1.21
N LEU A 241 17.23 -35.97 -0.61
CA LEU A 241 17.83 -36.81 0.42
C LEU A 241 18.92 -37.68 -0.14
N ASP A 242 18.76 -38.20 -1.35
CA ASP A 242 19.76 -39.01 -2.03
C ASP A 242 21.01 -38.16 -2.33
N PHE A 243 20.82 -36.93 -2.79
CA PHE A 243 21.93 -35.99 -2.99
C PHE A 243 22.63 -35.67 -1.66
N ILE A 244 21.90 -35.36 -0.61
CA ILE A 244 22.48 -35.07 0.70
C ILE A 244 23.29 -36.28 1.24
N HIS A 245 22.76 -37.47 1.07
CA HIS A 245 23.45 -38.68 1.49
C HIS A 245 24.77 -38.89 0.72
N GLU A 246 24.75 -38.75 -0.62
CA GLU A 246 25.93 -38.86 -1.46
C GLU A 246 26.95 -37.77 -1.15
N TRP A 247 26.50 -36.52 -0.99
CA TRP A 247 27.36 -35.41 -0.60
C TRP A 247 28.04 -35.64 0.76
N ASN A 248 27.30 -36.01 1.77
CA ASN A 248 27.83 -36.26 3.11
C ASN A 248 28.76 -37.46 3.17
N TYR A 249 28.51 -38.47 2.35
CA TYR A 249 29.45 -39.62 2.20
C TYR A 249 30.78 -39.15 1.59
N LYS A 250 30.76 -38.26 0.60
CA LYS A 250 31.93 -37.79 -0.13
C LYS A 250 32.67 -36.67 0.56
N HIS A 251 31.95 -35.71 1.13
CA HIS A 251 32.48 -34.43 1.63
C HIS A 251 32.11 -34.11 3.09
N GLY A 252 31.44 -35.00 3.79
CA GLY A 252 30.91 -34.74 5.14
C GLY A 252 31.97 -34.46 6.21
N GLU A 253 33.26 -34.79 5.96
CA GLU A 253 34.36 -34.39 6.86
C GLU A 253 34.70 -32.90 6.74
N GLU A 254 34.37 -32.25 5.61
CA GLU A 254 34.64 -30.82 5.36
C GLU A 254 33.37 -30.02 5.48
N ILE A 255 32.30 -30.41 4.80
CA ILE A 255 31.00 -29.72 4.75
C ILE A 255 29.88 -30.75 4.82
N THR A 256 29.12 -30.73 5.90
CA THR A 256 27.90 -31.54 6.05
C THR A 256 26.68 -30.73 5.61
N ILE A 257 25.81 -31.37 4.82
CA ILE A 257 24.50 -30.78 4.46
C ILE A 257 23.42 -31.47 5.30
N GLU A 258 22.61 -30.71 5.98
CA GLU A 258 21.48 -31.18 6.77
C GLU A 258 20.19 -30.42 6.39
N MET A 259 19.07 -31.14 6.39
CA MET A 259 17.74 -30.58 6.17
C MET A 259 17.09 -30.27 7.51
N ILE A 260 16.77 -29.01 7.78
CA ILE A 260 16.18 -28.57 9.06
C ILE A 260 15.01 -27.62 8.83
N GLY A 261 14.15 -27.49 9.82
CA GLY A 261 13.07 -26.50 9.81
C GLY A 261 13.52 -25.11 10.24
N LEU A 262 12.71 -24.13 9.95
CA LEU A 262 12.93 -22.70 10.26
C LEU A 262 13.18 -22.46 11.75
N ASN A 263 12.32 -23.01 12.61
CA ASN A 263 12.43 -22.80 14.07
C ASN A 263 13.64 -23.54 14.67
N GLU A 264 14.01 -24.69 14.10
CA GLU A 264 15.21 -25.42 14.50
C GLU A 264 16.48 -24.65 14.12
N PHE A 265 16.52 -24.04 12.94
CA PHE A 265 17.62 -23.13 12.54
C PHE A 265 17.84 -22.04 13.57
N PHE A 266 16.78 -21.31 13.95
CA PHE A 266 16.93 -20.24 14.93
C PHE A 266 17.27 -20.74 16.34
N ARG A 267 16.82 -21.96 16.72
CA ARG A 267 17.27 -22.60 17.96
C ARG A 267 18.78 -22.80 17.99
N ILE A 268 19.33 -23.39 16.92
CA ILE A 268 20.79 -23.59 16.74
C ILE A 268 21.53 -22.25 16.71
N PHE A 269 21.00 -21.28 15.99
CA PHE A 269 21.62 -19.98 15.87
C PHE A 269 21.67 -19.22 17.21
N ARG A 270 20.63 -19.32 18.03
CA ARG A 270 20.60 -18.69 19.36
C ARG A 270 21.54 -19.33 20.36
N GLU A 271 22.08 -20.52 20.11
CA GLU A 271 23.13 -21.17 20.91
C GLU A 271 24.53 -20.61 20.61
N GLN A 272 24.68 -19.83 19.51
CA GLN A 272 25.95 -19.19 19.17
C GLN A 272 26.19 -17.94 20.01
N ASP A 273 27.41 -17.43 19.98
CA ASP A 273 27.72 -16.13 20.59
C ASP A 273 27.14 -14.99 19.73
N LEU A 274 26.05 -14.40 20.20
CA LEU A 274 25.36 -13.31 19.54
C LEU A 274 25.86 -11.92 20.00
N SER A 275 26.91 -11.83 20.82
CA SER A 275 27.38 -10.57 21.40
C SER A 275 27.85 -9.56 20.35
N GLU A 276 28.32 -10.03 19.20
CA GLU A 276 28.79 -9.20 18.10
C GLU A 276 27.76 -9.03 16.95
N VAL A 277 26.57 -9.54 17.12
CA VAL A 277 25.49 -9.33 16.14
C VAL A 277 25.08 -7.86 16.17
N PRO A 278 25.19 -7.13 15.04
CA PRO A 278 24.92 -5.69 15.01
C PRO A 278 23.43 -5.40 15.27
N VAL A 279 23.17 -4.21 15.81
CA VAL A 279 21.81 -3.70 16.03
C VAL A 279 21.53 -2.60 15.02
N TYR A 280 20.46 -2.75 14.28
CA TYR A 280 19.95 -1.74 13.35
C TYR A 280 18.54 -1.33 13.74
N LYS A 281 18.19 -0.07 13.47
CA LYS A 281 16.92 0.53 13.80
C LYS A 281 16.37 1.28 12.62
N GLY A 282 15.05 1.16 12.40
CA GLY A 282 14.35 1.91 11.36
C GLY A 282 13.55 1.02 10.41
N ASP A 283 12.95 1.66 9.45
CA ASP A 283 12.13 1.06 8.41
C ASP A 283 13.01 0.32 7.38
N TRP A 284 12.56 -0.84 6.93
CA TRP A 284 13.22 -1.60 5.88
C TRP A 284 12.52 -1.33 4.53
N ASN A 285 12.56 -0.10 4.06
CA ASN A 285 11.78 0.36 2.93
C ASN A 285 11.96 -0.50 1.67
N ASP A 286 10.87 -1.07 1.19
CA ASP A 286 10.85 -1.98 0.05
C ASP A 286 11.09 -1.23 -1.27
N TRP A 287 12.02 -1.74 -2.08
CA TRP A 287 12.29 -1.18 -3.40
C TRP A 287 11.35 -1.73 -4.50
N TRP A 288 10.48 -2.68 -4.18
CA TRP A 288 9.49 -3.26 -5.09
C TRP A 288 8.04 -2.85 -4.76
N ALA A 289 7.85 -1.99 -3.79
CA ALA A 289 6.55 -1.49 -3.36
C ALA A 289 5.80 -0.66 -4.43
N ASP A 290 6.51 -0.21 -5.46
CA ASP A 290 5.97 0.59 -6.57
C ASP A 290 4.96 -0.16 -7.45
N GLY A 291 4.87 -1.49 -7.35
CA GLY A 291 3.89 -2.32 -8.05
C GLY A 291 2.44 -1.92 -7.88
N VAL A 292 2.09 -1.33 -6.75
CA VAL A 292 0.76 -0.81 -6.46
C VAL A 292 0.29 0.24 -7.49
N GLY A 293 1.22 0.95 -8.13
CA GLY A 293 0.93 1.95 -9.16
C GLY A 293 0.38 1.35 -10.46
N SER A 294 0.47 0.03 -10.66
CA SER A 294 -0.12 -0.65 -11.82
C SER A 294 -1.62 -0.93 -11.68
N THR A 295 -2.18 -0.81 -10.46
CA THR A 295 -3.60 -1.08 -10.17
C THR A 295 -4.30 0.09 -9.47
N PRO A 296 -4.22 1.33 -9.98
CA PRO A 296 -4.63 2.53 -9.26
C PRO A 296 -6.12 2.55 -8.88
N ALA A 297 -7.01 2.02 -9.71
CA ALA A 297 -8.45 1.96 -9.42
C ALA A 297 -8.76 1.01 -8.24
N ALA A 298 -8.20 -0.19 -8.26
CA ALA A 298 -8.39 -1.17 -7.19
C ALA A 298 -7.74 -0.69 -5.89
N THR A 299 -6.57 -0.04 -5.98
CA THR A 299 -5.89 0.56 -4.84
C THR A 299 -6.73 1.66 -4.18
N LYS A 300 -7.39 2.52 -4.96
CA LYS A 300 -8.33 3.51 -4.42
C LYS A 300 -9.46 2.83 -3.64
N ILE A 301 -10.07 1.78 -4.19
CA ILE A 301 -11.14 1.00 -3.51
C ILE A 301 -10.60 0.39 -2.21
N TYR A 302 -9.40 -0.19 -2.24
CA TYR A 302 -8.73 -0.73 -1.07
C TYR A 302 -8.54 0.33 0.03
N LYS A 303 -7.98 1.49 -0.32
CA LYS A 303 -7.76 2.61 0.61
C LYS A 303 -9.06 3.11 1.25
N GLU A 304 -10.12 3.20 0.46
CA GLU A 304 -11.44 3.58 0.97
C GLU A 304 -12.02 2.50 1.89
N ALA A 305 -11.87 1.22 1.55
CA ALA A 305 -12.30 0.11 2.38
C ALA A 305 -11.57 0.10 3.74
N VAL A 306 -10.25 0.31 3.76
CA VAL A 306 -9.47 0.43 5.00
C VAL A 306 -9.93 1.63 5.85
N ARG A 307 -10.15 2.82 5.24
CA ARG A 307 -10.69 3.98 5.96
C ARG A 307 -12.03 3.66 6.62
N LYS A 308 -12.94 3.05 5.88
CA LYS A 308 -14.26 2.67 6.39
C LYS A 308 -14.19 1.58 7.45
N TYR A 309 -13.30 0.61 7.29
CA TYR A 309 -13.03 -0.39 8.32
C TYR A 309 -12.60 0.27 9.65
N ARG A 310 -11.64 1.20 9.60
CA ARG A 310 -11.18 1.95 10.78
C ARG A 310 -12.31 2.79 11.41
N LEU A 311 -13.15 3.45 10.60
CA LEU A 311 -14.34 4.14 11.12
C LEU A 311 -15.33 3.18 11.80
N THR A 312 -15.49 1.99 11.24
CA THR A 312 -16.37 0.95 11.82
C THR A 312 -15.86 0.53 13.20
N GLU A 313 -14.56 0.32 13.35
CA GLU A 313 -13.95 -0.01 14.65
C GLU A 313 -14.12 1.12 15.69
N LEU A 314 -14.00 2.40 15.27
CA LEU A 314 -14.22 3.56 16.14
C LEU A 314 -15.68 3.70 16.62
N LEU A 315 -16.65 3.21 15.84
CA LEU A 315 -18.07 3.29 16.13
C LEU A 315 -18.62 2.05 16.82
N ALA A 316 -17.95 0.90 16.69
CA ALA A 316 -18.42 -0.35 17.24
C ALA A 316 -18.35 -0.34 18.78
N LYS A 317 -19.49 -0.63 19.42
CA LYS A 317 -19.52 -0.93 20.85
C LYS A 317 -19.14 -2.39 21.06
N GLU A 318 -18.53 -2.72 22.19
CA GLU A 318 -18.14 -4.09 22.52
C GLU A 318 -19.31 -5.08 22.34
N ASN A 319 -19.06 -6.21 21.67
CA ASN A 319 -20.01 -7.33 21.45
C ASN A 319 -20.95 -7.24 20.22
N HIS A 320 -20.41 -7.18 19.01
CA HIS A 320 -21.22 -7.44 17.81
C HIS A 320 -21.14 -8.89 17.33
N ALA A 321 -22.31 -9.53 17.16
CA ALA A 321 -22.45 -10.95 16.78
C ALA A 321 -22.12 -11.26 15.30
N GLU A 322 -21.83 -10.24 14.47
CA GLU A 322 -21.64 -10.40 13.04
C GLU A 322 -20.19 -10.15 12.59
N LYS A 323 -19.21 -10.43 13.47
CA LYS A 323 -17.79 -10.30 13.15
C LYS A 323 -17.34 -11.13 11.92
N SER A 324 -18.05 -12.22 11.60
CA SER A 324 -17.69 -13.09 10.47
C SER A 324 -17.67 -12.36 9.11
N LEU A 325 -18.49 -11.33 8.91
CA LEU A 325 -18.44 -10.50 7.70
C LEU A 325 -17.13 -9.70 7.65
N LEU A 326 -16.66 -9.17 8.77
CA LEU A 326 -15.39 -8.48 8.84
C LEU A 326 -14.20 -9.41 8.70
N ASP A 327 -14.28 -10.65 9.16
CA ASP A 327 -13.18 -11.62 9.06
C ASP A 327 -12.85 -11.93 7.59
N GLN A 328 -13.86 -12.12 6.74
CA GLN A 328 -13.65 -12.30 5.30
C GLN A 328 -13.12 -11.03 4.64
N ALA A 329 -13.68 -9.88 5.00
CA ALA A 329 -13.21 -8.59 4.47
C ALA A 329 -11.74 -8.33 4.82
N LYS A 330 -11.31 -8.65 6.04
CA LYS A 330 -9.89 -8.54 6.46
C LYS A 330 -9.00 -9.50 5.66
N LYS A 331 -9.45 -10.76 5.45
CA LYS A 331 -8.72 -11.72 4.61
C LYS A 331 -8.54 -11.18 3.18
N ASP A 332 -9.59 -10.61 2.60
CA ASP A 332 -9.54 -10.00 1.27
C ASP A 332 -8.62 -8.77 1.23
N LEU A 333 -8.60 -7.93 2.27
CA LEU A 333 -7.64 -6.83 2.38
C LEU A 333 -6.19 -7.34 2.47
N MET A 334 -5.93 -8.40 3.22
CA MET A 334 -4.62 -9.05 3.29
C MET A 334 -4.20 -9.57 1.90
N LEU A 335 -5.07 -10.30 1.20
CA LEU A 335 -4.80 -10.86 -0.13
C LEU A 335 -4.59 -9.78 -1.20
N TYR A 336 -5.26 -8.62 -1.09
CA TYR A 336 -4.98 -7.49 -1.97
C TYR A 336 -3.61 -6.86 -1.69
N ALA A 337 -3.21 -6.74 -0.44
CA ALA A 337 -1.93 -6.16 -0.04
C ALA A 337 -0.73 -7.12 -0.20
N GLU A 338 -0.93 -8.35 -0.64
CA GLU A 338 0.11 -9.28 -1.05
C GLU A 338 0.87 -8.72 -2.26
N HIS A 339 2.14 -9.12 -2.46
CA HIS A 339 3.12 -8.44 -3.32
C HIS A 339 2.95 -8.58 -4.84
N THR A 340 2.10 -9.46 -5.36
CA THR A 340 1.88 -9.67 -6.79
C THR A 340 0.70 -8.87 -7.34
N TRP A 341 0.93 -8.03 -8.36
CA TRP A 341 -0.06 -7.09 -8.90
C TRP A 341 -0.64 -7.49 -10.26
N GLY A 342 -0.10 -8.52 -10.87
CA GLY A 342 -0.53 -9.04 -12.16
C GLY A 342 0.12 -10.40 -12.45
N TYR A 343 -0.07 -10.91 -13.65
CA TYR A 343 0.48 -12.19 -14.06
C TYR A 343 1.85 -12.04 -14.72
N SER A 344 2.67 -13.10 -14.66
CA SER A 344 4.02 -13.11 -15.22
C SER A 344 4.11 -12.79 -16.72
N SER A 345 3.05 -13.08 -17.48
CA SER A 345 2.98 -12.83 -18.94
C SER A 345 2.19 -11.58 -19.32
N SER A 346 1.90 -10.67 -18.39
CA SER A 346 1.08 -9.48 -18.67
C SER A 346 1.67 -8.56 -19.75
N VAL A 347 2.98 -8.52 -19.88
CA VAL A 347 3.66 -7.74 -20.93
C VAL A 347 3.66 -8.44 -22.27
N SER A 348 3.99 -9.74 -22.32
CA SER A 348 4.11 -10.52 -23.56
C SER A 348 2.76 -10.97 -24.13
N GLU A 349 1.77 -11.20 -23.27
CA GLU A 349 0.46 -11.75 -23.63
C GLU A 349 -0.73 -10.99 -22.99
N PRO A 350 -0.82 -9.65 -23.14
CA PRO A 350 -1.82 -8.83 -22.42
C PRO A 350 -3.28 -9.18 -22.78
N TRP A 351 -3.52 -9.82 -23.91
CA TRP A 351 -4.84 -10.32 -24.35
C TRP A 351 -5.19 -11.72 -23.87
N ASN A 352 -4.26 -12.42 -23.20
CA ASN A 352 -4.49 -13.78 -22.73
C ASN A 352 -5.57 -13.80 -21.63
N THR A 353 -6.52 -14.77 -21.74
CA THR A 353 -7.63 -14.89 -20.78
C THR A 353 -7.11 -15.06 -19.34
N LEU A 354 -6.06 -15.85 -19.14
CA LEU A 354 -5.47 -16.06 -17.81
C LEU A 354 -4.88 -14.77 -17.23
N VAL A 355 -4.19 -13.96 -18.05
CA VAL A 355 -3.67 -12.65 -17.63
C VAL A 355 -4.80 -11.76 -17.13
N ASN A 356 -5.85 -11.60 -17.96
CA ASN A 356 -7.01 -10.77 -17.61
C ASN A 356 -7.74 -11.31 -16.37
N GLU A 357 -7.91 -12.62 -16.27
CA GLU A 357 -8.59 -13.25 -15.14
C GLU A 357 -7.85 -12.96 -13.81
N LEU A 358 -6.53 -13.08 -13.78
CA LEU A 358 -5.74 -12.82 -12.58
C LEU A 358 -5.77 -11.34 -12.16
N GLU A 359 -5.74 -10.41 -13.12
CA GLU A 359 -5.91 -8.99 -12.85
C GLU A 359 -7.29 -8.68 -12.23
N TYR A 360 -8.35 -9.28 -12.77
CA TYR A 360 -9.70 -9.13 -12.20
C TYR A 360 -9.82 -9.76 -10.81
N ARG A 361 -9.23 -10.95 -10.59
CA ARG A 361 -9.23 -11.62 -9.28
C ARG A 361 -8.48 -10.80 -8.23
N LYS A 362 -7.31 -10.26 -8.56
CA LYS A 362 -6.56 -9.38 -7.65
C LYS A 362 -7.40 -8.15 -7.28
N SER A 363 -8.02 -7.52 -8.27
CA SER A 363 -8.91 -6.37 -8.04
C SER A 363 -10.16 -6.75 -7.23
N ALA A 364 -10.69 -7.97 -7.41
CA ALA A 364 -11.88 -8.45 -6.71
C ALA A 364 -11.68 -8.51 -5.19
N TYR A 365 -10.48 -8.74 -4.68
CA TYR A 365 -10.23 -8.70 -3.24
C TYR A 365 -10.55 -7.33 -2.64
N ALA A 366 -10.07 -6.24 -3.24
CA ALA A 366 -10.39 -4.90 -2.78
C ALA A 366 -11.91 -4.61 -2.87
N ILE A 367 -12.55 -5.05 -3.95
CA ILE A 367 -13.99 -4.86 -4.20
C ILE A 367 -14.82 -5.66 -3.18
N ASN A 368 -14.50 -6.92 -2.95
CA ASN A 368 -15.20 -7.78 -2.01
C ASN A 368 -15.05 -7.26 -0.58
N ALA A 369 -13.83 -6.91 -0.17
CA ALA A 369 -13.58 -6.30 1.13
C ALA A 369 -14.42 -5.04 1.32
N SER A 370 -14.43 -4.14 0.33
CA SER A 370 -15.26 -2.92 0.37
C SER A 370 -16.75 -3.25 0.49
N GLN A 371 -17.24 -4.25 -0.23
CA GLN A 371 -18.64 -4.67 -0.17
C GLN A 371 -19.03 -5.18 1.22
N GLU A 372 -18.25 -6.07 1.81
CA GLU A 372 -18.56 -6.66 3.11
C GLU A 372 -18.44 -5.62 4.25
N ILE A 373 -17.42 -4.76 4.21
CA ILE A 373 -17.29 -3.64 5.15
C ILE A 373 -18.49 -2.69 5.04
N ASN A 374 -18.95 -2.36 3.82
CA ASN A 374 -20.13 -1.52 3.61
C ASN A 374 -21.42 -2.15 4.17
N LYS A 375 -21.61 -3.46 4.00
CA LYS A 375 -22.76 -4.19 4.57
C LYS A 375 -22.74 -4.13 6.10
N TYR A 376 -21.59 -4.46 6.69
CA TYR A 376 -21.42 -4.43 8.14
C TYR A 376 -21.58 -3.02 8.71
N TYR A 377 -20.99 -2.02 8.06
CA TYR A 377 -21.13 -0.61 8.42
C TYR A 377 -22.59 -0.15 8.41
N ALA A 378 -23.34 -0.45 7.34
CA ALA A 378 -24.75 -0.13 7.24
C ALA A 378 -25.58 -0.83 8.34
N HIS A 379 -25.26 -2.09 8.65
CA HIS A 379 -25.91 -2.83 9.74
C HIS A 379 -25.62 -2.19 11.10
N LEU A 380 -24.36 -1.87 11.38
CA LEU A 380 -23.93 -1.17 12.59
C LEU A 380 -24.67 0.16 12.76
N LEU A 381 -24.71 0.97 11.70
CA LEU A 381 -25.38 2.27 11.72
C LEU A 381 -26.88 2.14 11.97
N LYS A 382 -27.52 1.15 11.37
CA LYS A 382 -28.94 0.88 11.58
C LYS A 382 -29.24 0.51 13.03
N LYS A 383 -28.42 -0.37 13.60
CA LYS A 383 -28.62 -0.91 14.96
C LYS A 383 -28.32 0.13 16.04
N GLU A 384 -27.20 0.85 15.93
CA GLU A 384 -26.70 1.71 16.99
C GLU A 384 -27.15 3.16 16.86
N TYR A 385 -27.41 3.63 15.63
CA TYR A 385 -27.64 5.06 15.34
C TYR A 385 -28.94 5.34 14.60
N GLY A 386 -29.75 4.32 14.31
CA GLY A 386 -31.04 4.50 13.69
C GLY A 386 -30.97 4.91 12.20
N TYR A 387 -29.93 4.47 11.48
CA TYR A 387 -29.85 4.68 10.04
C TYR A 387 -31.16 4.27 9.37
N ALA A 388 -31.75 5.20 8.61
CA ALA A 388 -32.98 4.99 7.86
C ALA A 388 -32.85 5.55 6.46
N MET A 389 -33.38 4.82 5.48
CA MET A 389 -33.47 5.36 4.12
C MET A 389 -34.43 6.58 4.10
N PRO A 390 -34.05 7.67 3.45
CA PRO A 390 -34.90 8.85 3.31
C PRO A 390 -36.25 8.46 2.67
N ARG A 391 -37.32 9.07 3.13
CA ARG A 391 -38.66 8.90 2.55
C ARG A 391 -39.06 10.11 1.70
N ALA A 392 -39.65 9.84 0.53
CA ALA A 392 -40.13 10.88 -0.36
C ALA A 392 -41.06 11.87 0.36
N ASN A 393 -40.91 13.16 0.07
CA ASN A 393 -41.70 14.27 0.61
C ASN A 393 -41.59 14.52 2.13
N ARG A 394 -40.52 14.05 2.76
CA ARG A 394 -40.21 14.38 4.16
C ARG A 394 -38.91 15.20 4.25
N PRO A 395 -38.77 16.09 5.23
CA PRO A 395 -37.48 16.69 5.55
C PRO A 395 -36.44 15.56 5.77
N GLN A 396 -35.27 15.68 5.14
CA GLN A 396 -34.21 14.74 5.41
C GLN A 396 -33.48 15.18 6.68
N HIS A 397 -33.24 14.22 7.54
CA HIS A 397 -32.45 14.42 8.75
C HIS A 397 -31.15 13.61 8.67
N PHE A 398 -30.14 14.16 9.28
CA PHE A 398 -28.83 13.53 9.35
C PHE A 398 -28.30 13.58 10.77
N LEU A 399 -27.69 12.48 11.24
CA LEU A 399 -26.82 12.53 12.39
C LEU A 399 -25.38 12.73 11.89
N VAL A 400 -24.71 13.71 12.47
CA VAL A 400 -23.28 13.92 12.27
C VAL A 400 -22.58 13.57 13.58
N ILE A 401 -21.63 12.63 13.51
CA ILE A 401 -20.96 12.07 14.67
C ILE A 401 -19.48 12.42 14.61
N ASN A 402 -18.95 12.98 15.67
CA ASN A 402 -17.52 13.05 15.91
C ASN A 402 -17.06 11.71 16.52
N PRO A 403 -16.38 10.82 15.77
CA PRO A 403 -15.97 9.52 16.32
C PRO A 403 -14.71 9.57 17.20
N TYR A 404 -14.11 10.77 17.38
CA TYR A 404 -12.83 10.98 18.05
C TYR A 404 -13.00 11.37 19.52
N GLU A 405 -11.91 11.18 20.30
CA GLU A 405 -11.81 11.57 21.71
C GLU A 405 -11.42 13.04 21.92
N LYS A 406 -11.43 13.81 20.84
CA LYS A 406 -11.08 15.23 20.82
C LYS A 406 -12.17 16.06 20.16
N LYS A 407 -12.23 17.33 20.52
CA LYS A 407 -13.01 18.35 19.82
C LYS A 407 -12.42 18.57 18.43
N VAL A 408 -13.26 18.52 17.41
CA VAL A 408 -12.85 18.66 16.00
C VAL A 408 -13.74 19.67 15.28
N LYS A 409 -13.12 20.55 14.50
CA LYS A 409 -13.79 21.46 13.58
C LYS A 409 -13.43 21.10 12.14
N GLN A 410 -14.41 20.63 11.37
CA GLN A 410 -14.19 20.26 9.96
C GLN A 410 -15.48 20.34 9.15
N ASN A 411 -15.33 20.25 7.83
CA ASN A 411 -16.46 20.12 6.93
C ASN A 411 -17.03 18.71 6.96
N CYS A 412 -18.32 18.60 6.69
CA CYS A 412 -18.97 17.33 6.38
C CYS A 412 -20.00 17.51 5.25
N ARG A 413 -20.32 16.41 4.59
CA ARG A 413 -21.15 16.38 3.39
C ARG A 413 -22.43 15.61 3.65
N LEU A 414 -23.57 16.27 3.39
CA LEU A 414 -24.89 15.68 3.44
C LEU A 414 -25.31 15.37 2.01
N LEU A 415 -25.65 14.13 1.73
CA LEU A 415 -26.07 13.70 0.40
C LEU A 415 -27.57 13.55 0.31
N VAL A 416 -28.21 14.38 -0.52
CA VAL A 416 -29.65 14.46 -0.68
C VAL A 416 -30.05 14.09 -2.10
N ASP A 417 -30.85 13.03 -2.28
CA ASP A 417 -31.27 12.57 -3.61
C ASP A 417 -32.23 13.59 -4.25
N TYR A 418 -32.03 13.92 -5.51
CA TYR A 418 -32.89 14.82 -6.28
C TYR A 418 -34.35 14.44 -6.30
N TRP A 419 -34.59 13.16 -6.59
CA TRP A 419 -35.94 12.65 -6.82
C TRP A 419 -36.80 12.68 -5.57
N GLU A 420 -36.16 12.58 -4.41
CA GLU A 420 -36.84 12.56 -3.14
C GLU A 420 -37.30 13.94 -2.68
N HIS A 421 -36.58 14.99 -3.07
CA HIS A 421 -36.89 16.36 -2.66
C HIS A 421 -37.59 17.21 -3.70
N ILE A 422 -37.21 17.11 -4.97
CA ILE A 422 -37.61 18.05 -6.01
C ILE A 422 -38.60 17.42 -6.98
N GLY A 423 -38.58 16.10 -7.12
CA GLY A 423 -39.39 15.40 -8.13
C GLY A 423 -39.08 15.88 -9.55
N ASN A 424 -40.00 15.59 -10.47
CA ASN A 424 -39.83 15.97 -11.87
C ASN A 424 -39.97 17.47 -12.18
N ARG A 425 -40.17 18.32 -11.20
CA ARG A 425 -40.61 19.71 -11.43
C ARG A 425 -39.52 20.64 -11.91
N GLN A 426 -38.27 20.39 -11.65
CA GLN A 426 -37.25 21.43 -11.77
C GLN A 426 -35.91 21.03 -12.41
N MET A 427 -35.78 19.83 -12.95
CA MET A 427 -34.56 19.43 -13.66
C MET A 427 -34.39 20.06 -15.05
N ARG A 428 -35.29 20.92 -15.46
CA ARG A 428 -35.27 21.56 -16.79
C ARG A 428 -35.05 23.08 -16.74
N GLY A 429 -34.80 23.65 -15.57
CA GLY A 429 -34.61 25.10 -15.38
C GLY A 429 -33.19 25.46 -14.99
N GLU A 430 -32.80 26.67 -15.26
CA GLU A 430 -31.51 27.24 -14.85
C GLU A 430 -31.39 27.46 -13.33
N LEU A 431 -32.53 27.49 -12.63
CA LEU A 431 -32.62 27.75 -11.21
C LEU A 431 -33.11 26.50 -10.47
N VAL A 432 -32.45 26.18 -9.39
CA VAL A 432 -32.86 25.14 -8.44
C VAL A 432 -33.26 25.76 -7.12
N PRO A 433 -34.15 25.11 -6.37
CA PRO A 433 -34.48 25.57 -5.02
C PRO A 433 -33.23 25.54 -4.14
N PHE A 434 -33.14 26.51 -3.28
CA PHE A 434 -32.10 26.57 -2.27
C PHE A 434 -32.41 25.59 -1.13
N LEU A 435 -31.48 24.69 -0.83
CA LEU A 435 -31.57 23.76 0.29
C LEU A 435 -30.90 24.41 1.52
N GLU A 436 -31.66 24.53 2.61
CA GLU A 436 -31.23 25.11 3.87
C GLU A 436 -30.97 24.00 4.88
N VAL A 437 -29.81 24.05 5.53
CA VAL A 437 -29.46 23.13 6.63
C VAL A 437 -29.74 23.84 7.97
N TYR A 438 -30.33 23.15 8.92
CA TYR A 438 -30.60 23.65 10.25
C TYR A 438 -30.26 22.62 11.33
N ASP A 439 -29.87 23.12 12.49
CA ASP A 439 -29.74 22.28 13.69
C ASP A 439 -31.14 21.88 14.15
N TYR A 440 -31.36 20.57 14.30
CA TYR A 440 -32.68 20.00 14.56
C TYR A 440 -33.26 20.42 15.94
N GLU A 441 -32.39 20.55 16.94
CA GLU A 441 -32.82 20.86 18.32
C GLU A 441 -33.10 22.35 18.52
N THR A 442 -32.24 23.20 17.95
CA THR A 442 -32.33 24.65 18.13
C THR A 442 -33.09 25.34 16.99
N ASN A 443 -33.35 24.68 15.88
CA ASN A 443 -33.88 25.20 14.61
C ASN A 443 -33.04 26.36 14.03
N GLN A 444 -31.79 26.51 14.47
CA GLN A 444 -30.87 27.52 13.95
C GLN A 444 -30.36 27.11 12.56
N VAL A 445 -30.39 28.03 11.61
CA VAL A 445 -29.83 27.79 10.26
C VAL A 445 -28.32 27.78 10.35
N ILE A 446 -27.74 26.74 9.68
CA ILE A 446 -26.30 26.53 9.58
C ILE A 446 -25.85 26.95 8.19
N PRO A 447 -24.81 27.77 8.05
CA PRO A 447 -24.23 28.10 6.75
C PRO A 447 -23.88 26.82 5.96
N CYS A 448 -24.32 26.77 4.71
CA CYS A 448 -24.10 25.61 3.86
C CYS A 448 -23.82 26.03 2.42
N GLN A 449 -23.18 25.15 1.68
CA GLN A 449 -22.94 25.33 0.25
C GLN A 449 -23.30 24.07 -0.49
N THR A 450 -24.12 24.19 -1.55
CA THR A 450 -24.64 23.06 -2.30
C THR A 450 -23.91 22.93 -3.63
N GLN A 451 -23.55 21.71 -3.97
CA GLN A 451 -23.10 21.31 -5.30
C GLN A 451 -24.01 20.22 -5.82
N THR A 452 -24.37 20.27 -7.11
CA THR A 452 -25.21 19.26 -7.73
C THR A 452 -24.33 18.20 -8.39
N THR A 453 -24.72 16.94 -8.22
CA THR A 453 -24.16 15.80 -8.94
C THR A 453 -25.19 15.25 -9.92
N ALA A 454 -24.87 14.20 -10.66
CA ALA A 454 -25.79 13.60 -11.64
C ALA A 454 -27.13 13.15 -11.03
N ARG A 455 -27.19 12.85 -9.73
CA ARG A 455 -28.37 12.32 -9.05
C ARG A 455 -28.69 12.95 -7.71
N ALA A 456 -27.79 13.71 -7.14
CA ALA A 456 -27.93 14.22 -5.78
C ALA A 456 -27.49 15.68 -5.62
N PHE A 457 -27.95 16.30 -4.54
CA PHE A 457 -27.32 17.47 -3.97
C PHE A 457 -26.29 17.04 -2.93
N GLU A 458 -25.06 17.45 -3.11
CA GLU A 458 -24.03 17.40 -2.09
C GLU A 458 -24.04 18.74 -1.34
N ILE A 459 -24.51 18.72 -0.10
CA ILE A 459 -24.59 19.90 0.74
C ILE A 459 -23.46 19.82 1.75
N GLU A 460 -22.59 20.81 1.73
CA GLU A 460 -21.46 20.89 2.63
C GLU A 460 -21.74 21.88 3.75
N VAL A 461 -21.41 21.51 4.98
CA VAL A 461 -21.46 22.34 6.19
C VAL A 461 -20.15 22.20 6.94
N ILE A 462 -19.81 23.21 7.73
CA ILE A 462 -18.67 23.18 8.66
C ILE A 462 -19.22 23.09 10.07
N LEU A 463 -18.81 22.07 10.81
CA LEU A 463 -19.24 21.86 12.18
C LEU A 463 -18.04 21.80 13.11
N GLU A 464 -18.27 22.25 14.33
CA GLU A 464 -17.39 22.04 15.46
C GLU A 464 -18.11 21.15 16.46
N LEU A 465 -17.58 19.96 16.72
CA LEU A 465 -18.20 18.95 17.58
C LEU A 465 -17.27 18.57 18.72
N GLU A 466 -17.82 18.45 19.93
CA GLU A 466 -17.12 17.99 21.10
C GLU A 466 -16.73 16.49 20.96
N PRO A 467 -15.85 15.92 21.82
CA PRO A 467 -15.52 14.51 21.79
C PRO A 467 -16.77 13.61 21.82
N LYS A 468 -16.89 12.68 20.89
CA LYS A 468 -18.02 11.76 20.76
C LYS A 468 -19.40 12.41 20.61
N GLU A 469 -19.45 13.70 20.35
CA GLU A 469 -20.73 14.40 20.12
C GLU A 469 -21.45 13.86 18.90
N THR A 470 -22.75 13.75 19.01
CA THR A 470 -23.67 13.43 17.92
C THR A 470 -24.64 14.61 17.77
N ARG A 471 -24.70 15.21 16.58
CA ARG A 471 -25.59 16.34 16.28
C ARG A 471 -26.58 15.96 15.18
N LYS A 472 -27.87 16.23 15.43
CA LYS A 472 -28.91 15.99 14.42
C LYS A 472 -29.12 17.29 13.59
N LEU A 473 -29.01 17.14 12.27
CA LEU A 473 -29.26 18.20 11.30
C LEU A 473 -30.52 17.89 10.49
N GLY A 474 -31.22 18.91 10.08
CA GLY A 474 -32.33 18.83 9.13
C GLY A 474 -31.99 19.57 7.83
N VAL A 475 -32.52 19.06 6.71
CA VAL A 475 -32.47 19.73 5.40
C VAL A 475 -33.88 20.04 4.97
N ARG A 476 -34.14 21.29 4.55
CA ARG A 476 -35.44 21.74 4.05
C ARG A 476 -35.29 22.65 2.84
N LEU A 477 -36.33 22.70 2.03
CA LEU A 477 -36.41 23.69 0.93
C LEU A 477 -36.66 25.07 1.48
N ASN A 478 -35.91 26.05 0.99
CA ASN A 478 -36.23 27.46 1.19
C ASN A 478 -36.95 27.94 -0.08
N GLU A 479 -38.28 28.16 0.00
CA GLU A 479 -39.11 28.51 -1.15
C GLU A 479 -38.88 29.95 -1.64
N GLU A 480 -38.28 30.79 -0.80
CA GLU A 480 -38.00 32.21 -1.11
C GLU A 480 -36.66 32.40 -1.83
N LYS A 481 -35.79 31.39 -1.80
CA LYS A 481 -34.45 31.44 -2.40
C LYS A 481 -34.32 30.40 -3.52
N THR A 482 -33.64 30.82 -4.58
CA THR A 482 -33.21 29.93 -5.65
C THR A 482 -31.72 30.15 -5.93
N GLU A 483 -31.07 29.17 -6.44
CA GLU A 483 -29.68 29.28 -6.89
C GLU A 483 -29.51 28.70 -8.29
N LYS A 484 -28.45 29.11 -8.99
CA LYS A 484 -28.11 28.55 -10.27
C LYS A 484 -27.64 27.12 -10.10
N HIS A 485 -28.11 26.26 -10.99
CA HIS A 485 -27.66 24.89 -11.07
C HIS A 485 -26.17 24.83 -11.50
N THR A 486 -25.34 24.18 -10.73
CA THR A 486 -23.92 24.02 -11.05
C THR A 486 -23.57 22.54 -11.07
N TYR A 487 -23.22 22.03 -12.25
CA TYR A 487 -22.60 20.70 -12.37
C TYR A 487 -21.08 20.84 -12.31
N ALA A 488 -20.43 19.97 -11.58
CA ALA A 488 -19.01 19.78 -11.76
C ALA A 488 -18.80 19.00 -13.07
N SER A 489 -18.42 19.67 -14.14
CA SER A 489 -18.01 18.99 -15.35
C SER A 489 -16.70 18.24 -15.09
N PHE A 490 -16.59 17.01 -15.55
CA PHE A 490 -15.35 16.22 -15.47
C PHE A 490 -14.69 16.08 -16.85
N VAL A 491 -15.30 16.64 -17.89
CA VAL A 491 -14.80 16.54 -19.25
C VAL A 491 -14.45 17.93 -19.75
N GLN A 492 -13.20 18.12 -20.10
CA GLN A 492 -12.69 19.35 -20.68
C GLN A 492 -13.43 19.64 -22.00
N GLY A 493 -13.93 20.88 -22.17
CA GLY A 493 -14.54 21.33 -23.41
C GLY A 493 -15.90 20.71 -23.75
N THR A 494 -16.62 20.05 -22.82
CA THR A 494 -18.00 19.64 -23.05
C THR A 494 -18.94 20.82 -23.02
N GLU A 495 -19.36 21.24 -24.18
CA GLU A 495 -20.46 22.18 -24.34
C GLU A 495 -21.77 21.52 -23.89
N GLY A 496 -22.59 22.22 -23.13
CA GLY A 496 -23.99 21.86 -22.87
C GLY A 496 -24.28 20.97 -21.67
N VAL A 497 -23.31 20.54 -20.89
CA VAL A 497 -23.52 19.80 -19.62
C VAL A 497 -23.77 20.77 -18.48
N THR A 498 -23.46 21.99 -18.69
CA THR A 498 -23.57 23.03 -17.67
C THR A 498 -24.26 24.24 -18.27
N ASP A 499 -25.27 24.72 -17.61
CA ASP A 499 -25.66 26.11 -17.74
C ASP A 499 -24.57 26.97 -17.16
N ILE A 500 -23.53 27.03 -17.91
CA ILE A 500 -22.40 27.77 -17.50
C ILE A 500 -22.37 29.01 -18.35
N SER A 501 -23.04 29.97 -17.90
CA SER A 501 -22.46 31.30 -17.97
C SER A 501 -21.14 31.21 -17.18
N TYR A 502 -20.08 30.64 -17.77
CA TYR A 502 -18.72 30.87 -17.27
C TYR A 502 -18.43 32.35 -17.49
N PRO A 503 -18.63 33.20 -16.50
CA PRO A 503 -18.15 34.52 -16.66
C PRO A 503 -16.68 34.45 -16.30
N ASN A 504 -15.87 34.58 -17.24
CA ASN A 504 -14.54 35.06 -17.03
C ASN A 504 -13.46 34.00 -16.98
N LYS A 505 -12.82 33.76 -18.11
CA LYS A 505 -11.37 33.64 -18.13
C LYS A 505 -10.83 34.78 -17.30
N VAL A 506 -10.13 34.47 -16.27
CA VAL A 506 -9.65 35.46 -15.35
C VAL A 506 -8.15 35.64 -15.60
N ASN A 507 -7.73 36.85 -15.84
CA ASN A 507 -6.38 37.18 -16.26
C ASN A 507 -5.42 37.39 -15.09
N ASP A 508 -5.90 37.60 -13.88
CA ASP A 508 -5.09 37.68 -12.67
C ASP A 508 -5.93 37.19 -11.49
N TYR A 509 -5.50 36.04 -10.95
CA TYR A 509 -6.24 35.40 -9.88
C TYR A 509 -5.55 35.50 -8.57
N GLU A 510 -6.17 36.21 -7.70
CA GLU A 510 -5.94 36.11 -6.28
C GLU A 510 -7.25 35.76 -5.58
N ILE A 511 -7.27 34.60 -4.92
CA ILE A 511 -8.37 34.17 -4.06
C ILE A 511 -7.94 34.35 -2.63
N GLN A 512 -8.62 35.22 -1.91
CA GLN A 512 -8.36 35.47 -0.51
C GLN A 512 -9.41 34.81 0.37
N THR A 513 -8.96 34.13 1.41
CA THR A 513 -9.75 33.54 2.48
C THR A 513 -9.28 34.10 3.84
N ASP A 514 -9.85 33.65 4.94
CA ASP A 514 -9.36 34.04 6.28
C ASP A 514 -7.89 33.61 6.48
N TYR A 515 -7.48 32.47 5.89
CA TYR A 515 -6.18 31.85 6.10
C TYR A 515 -5.23 32.01 4.92
N PHE A 516 -5.73 32.05 3.68
CA PHE A 516 -4.89 31.97 2.49
C PHE A 516 -5.05 33.17 1.53
N ILE A 517 -3.94 33.42 0.81
CA ILE A 517 -3.95 34.09 -0.47
C ILE A 517 -3.46 33.07 -1.48
N VAL A 518 -4.37 32.57 -2.33
CA VAL A 518 -4.03 31.63 -3.41
C VAL A 518 -3.87 32.42 -4.68
N LYS A 519 -2.67 32.38 -5.27
CA LYS A 519 -2.39 33.01 -6.55
C LYS A 519 -2.30 31.98 -7.66
N LEU A 520 -3.02 32.25 -8.71
CA LEU A 520 -3.03 31.43 -9.93
C LEU A 520 -2.23 32.14 -11.03
N SER A 521 -1.56 31.37 -11.87
CA SER A 521 -0.84 31.88 -13.05
C SER A 521 -1.23 31.13 -14.30
N ASN A 522 -1.10 31.78 -15.45
CA ASN A 522 -1.36 31.16 -16.75
C ASN A 522 -0.29 30.12 -17.16
N GLU A 523 0.79 29.99 -16.41
CA GLU A 523 1.86 29.02 -16.68
C GLU A 523 1.74 27.77 -15.81
N LYS A 524 1.48 27.95 -14.54
CA LYS A 524 1.54 26.88 -13.53
C LYS A 524 0.19 26.45 -12.96
N GLY A 525 -0.88 27.18 -13.24
CA GLY A 525 -2.14 27.02 -12.52
C GLY A 525 -1.99 27.53 -11.09
N ILE A 526 -1.93 26.67 -10.08
CA ILE A 526 -1.70 27.05 -8.68
C ILE A 526 -0.23 27.42 -8.49
N ALA A 527 0.09 28.72 -8.46
CA ALA A 527 1.46 29.22 -8.43
C ALA A 527 1.98 29.52 -7.02
N GLN A 528 1.14 30.10 -6.15
CA GLN A 528 1.49 30.42 -4.77
C GLN A 528 0.31 30.15 -3.84
N ILE A 529 0.60 29.71 -2.64
CA ILE A 529 -0.34 29.65 -1.51
C ILE A 529 0.35 30.33 -0.34
N ILE A 530 -0.07 31.58 -0.07
CA ILE A 530 0.46 32.35 1.03
C ILE A 530 -0.41 32.11 2.26
N TYR A 531 0.17 31.61 3.33
CA TYR A 531 -0.49 31.49 4.62
C TYR A 531 -0.44 32.82 5.35
N LYS A 532 -1.59 33.47 5.53
CA LYS A 532 -1.69 34.83 6.02
C LYS A 532 -1.11 35.07 7.42
N PRO A 533 -1.33 34.18 8.42
CA PRO A 533 -0.81 34.40 9.76
C PRO A 533 0.70 34.58 9.83
N THR A 534 1.46 33.85 9.00
CA THR A 534 2.92 33.92 8.96
C THR A 534 3.45 34.66 7.73
N ASN A 535 2.60 34.98 6.76
CA ASN A 535 2.95 35.54 5.45
C ASN A 535 3.98 34.68 4.69
N SER A 536 3.95 33.36 4.89
CA SER A 536 4.86 32.40 4.23
C SER A 536 4.20 31.78 2.99
N ASN A 537 4.95 31.63 1.91
CA ASN A 537 4.52 30.86 0.76
C ASN A 537 4.73 29.36 1.03
N LEU A 538 3.69 28.56 0.84
CA LEU A 538 3.71 27.12 1.07
C LEU A 538 4.21 26.33 -0.15
N LEU A 539 4.50 26.97 -1.28
CA LEU A 539 4.92 26.32 -2.50
C LEU A 539 6.33 26.76 -2.92
N ASP A 540 7.08 25.81 -3.47
CA ASP A 540 8.34 26.08 -4.16
C ASP A 540 8.07 26.66 -5.54
N GLU A 541 8.31 27.96 -5.72
CA GLU A 541 8.11 28.65 -6.99
C GLU A 541 9.08 28.20 -8.09
N SER A 542 10.21 27.60 -7.72
CA SER A 542 11.21 27.08 -8.66
C SER A 542 10.82 25.73 -9.26
N ALA A 543 9.83 25.03 -8.70
CA ALA A 543 9.37 23.74 -9.17
C ALA A 543 8.94 23.80 -10.66
N GLU A 544 9.26 22.75 -11.42
CA GLU A 544 8.93 22.61 -12.83
C GLU A 544 7.42 22.64 -13.08
N ALA A 545 6.63 22.06 -12.17
CA ALA A 545 5.18 21.96 -12.26
C ALA A 545 4.50 22.59 -11.03
N GLY A 546 3.36 23.24 -11.24
CA GLY A 546 2.54 23.79 -10.16
C GLY A 546 1.93 22.70 -9.27
N LEU A 547 1.32 23.11 -8.16
CA LEU A 547 0.67 22.18 -7.23
C LEU A 547 -0.44 21.40 -7.95
N PHE A 548 -0.41 20.09 -7.82
CA PHE A 548 -1.29 19.09 -8.45
C PHE A 548 -1.24 19.02 -9.98
N ALA A 549 -0.34 19.74 -10.65
CA ALA A 549 -0.12 19.58 -12.08
C ALA A 549 0.48 18.21 -12.39
N GLY A 550 0.09 17.62 -13.53
CA GLY A 550 0.52 16.31 -13.95
C GLY A 550 1.90 16.29 -14.60
N ILE A 551 2.62 15.21 -14.41
CA ILE A 551 3.86 14.89 -15.14
C ILE A 551 3.70 13.47 -15.68
N TYR A 552 3.96 13.31 -16.98
CA TYR A 552 3.90 12.03 -17.67
C TYR A 552 5.24 11.66 -18.26
N GLU A 553 5.62 10.40 -18.08
CA GLU A 553 6.84 9.85 -18.68
C GLU A 553 6.53 8.58 -19.46
N LYS A 554 7.18 8.42 -20.60
CA LYS A 554 7.12 7.21 -21.43
C LYS A 554 8.50 6.80 -21.92
N THR A 555 8.80 5.50 -21.85
CA THR A 555 9.98 4.90 -22.45
C THR A 555 9.58 4.15 -23.71
N GLU A 556 10.09 4.57 -24.86
CA GLU A 556 9.83 3.88 -26.14
C GLU A 556 10.51 2.50 -26.14
N ILE A 557 9.80 1.48 -26.62
CA ILE A 557 10.29 0.12 -26.78
C ILE A 557 10.62 -0.11 -28.24
N HIS A 558 11.84 -0.57 -28.51
CA HIS A 558 12.35 -0.75 -29.88
C HIS A 558 12.58 -2.19 -30.29
N THR A 559 12.67 -3.11 -29.31
CA THR A 559 12.96 -4.53 -29.54
C THR A 559 11.95 -5.42 -28.80
N ASP A 560 12.41 -6.37 -28.05
CA ASP A 560 11.58 -7.23 -27.21
C ASP A 560 11.11 -6.48 -25.94
N PRO A 561 9.79 -6.27 -25.76
CA PRO A 561 9.28 -5.47 -24.66
C PRO A 561 9.63 -6.00 -23.28
N TYR A 562 9.59 -7.33 -23.12
CA TYR A 562 9.95 -7.98 -21.86
C TYR A 562 11.43 -7.77 -21.53
N GLN A 563 12.31 -8.00 -22.51
CA GLN A 563 13.75 -7.83 -22.31
C GLN A 563 14.15 -6.37 -22.09
N GLU A 564 13.52 -5.43 -22.76
CA GLU A 564 13.80 -4.01 -22.53
C GLU A 564 13.34 -3.56 -21.14
N ARG A 565 12.15 -3.99 -20.69
CA ARG A 565 11.67 -3.73 -19.33
C ARG A 565 12.60 -4.34 -18.28
N ARG A 566 13.02 -5.57 -18.47
CA ARG A 566 13.97 -6.25 -17.57
C ARG A 566 15.30 -5.50 -17.45
N ARG A 567 15.80 -4.91 -18.55
CA ARG A 567 17.03 -4.09 -18.53
C ARG A 567 16.87 -2.75 -17.81
N MET A 568 15.65 -2.22 -17.69
CA MET A 568 15.41 -1.01 -16.91
C MET A 568 15.64 -1.27 -15.43
N GLY A 569 15.22 -2.44 -14.93
CA GLY A 569 15.47 -2.85 -13.55
C GLY A 569 15.15 -1.74 -12.53
N ARG A 570 16.14 -1.37 -11.73
CA ARG A 570 16.02 -0.34 -10.69
C ARG A 570 15.84 1.09 -11.20
N ASN A 571 16.00 1.34 -12.49
CA ASN A 571 15.95 2.72 -13.02
C ASN A 571 14.52 3.24 -13.16
N ARG A 572 13.50 2.38 -13.08
CA ARG A 572 12.06 2.72 -13.23
C ARG A 572 11.69 3.31 -14.59
N LYS A 573 12.65 3.58 -15.45
CA LYS A 573 12.50 4.10 -16.81
C LYS A 573 13.75 3.82 -17.64
N GLY A 574 13.62 3.86 -18.96
CA GLY A 574 14.76 3.75 -19.87
C GLY A 574 15.57 5.04 -19.92
N LYS A 575 16.82 4.94 -20.39
CA LYS A 575 17.73 6.10 -20.53
C LYS A 575 17.17 7.22 -21.41
N HIS A 576 16.27 6.88 -22.31
CA HIS A 576 15.68 7.82 -23.28
C HIS A 576 14.20 8.04 -23.01
N ALA A 577 13.76 7.87 -21.77
CA ALA A 577 12.40 8.20 -21.37
C ALA A 577 12.11 9.68 -21.73
N LYS A 578 10.98 9.90 -22.37
CA LYS A 578 10.48 11.25 -22.65
C LYS A 578 9.57 11.69 -21.51
N ARG A 579 9.63 12.96 -21.14
CA ARG A 579 8.83 13.58 -20.10
C ARG A 579 8.03 14.73 -20.64
N TRP A 580 6.80 14.85 -20.20
CA TRP A 580 5.90 15.97 -20.47
C TRP A 580 5.33 16.48 -19.15
N VAL A 581 5.30 17.81 -19.02
CA VAL A 581 4.65 18.51 -17.91
C VAL A 581 3.30 19.01 -18.41
N ALA A 582 2.28 18.98 -17.57
CA ALA A 582 0.96 19.44 -17.92
C ALA A 582 0.95 20.93 -18.30
N GLU A 583 0.42 21.24 -19.47
CA GLU A 583 0.27 22.60 -19.99
C GLU A 583 -1.10 23.14 -19.63
N LEU A 584 -1.14 24.25 -18.87
CA LEU A 584 -2.40 24.88 -18.49
C LEU A 584 -3.20 25.31 -19.71
N GLN A 585 -4.48 24.94 -19.73
CA GLN A 585 -5.42 25.30 -20.79
C GLN A 585 -6.43 26.36 -20.34
N ASP A 586 -7.07 26.13 -19.18
CA ASP A 586 -8.10 27.02 -18.68
C ASP A 586 -8.21 26.97 -17.15
N ILE A 587 -8.69 28.07 -16.57
CA ILE A 587 -9.05 28.16 -15.15
C ILE A 587 -10.44 28.76 -15.06
N VAL A 588 -11.34 28.05 -14.37
CA VAL A 588 -12.73 28.43 -14.24
C VAL A 588 -13.17 28.45 -12.79
N VAL A 589 -13.82 29.53 -12.37
CA VAL A 589 -14.52 29.56 -11.08
C VAL A 589 -15.86 28.84 -11.25
N VAL A 590 -15.94 27.60 -10.77
CA VAL A 590 -17.18 26.80 -10.83
C VAL A 590 -18.24 27.42 -9.91
N LYS A 591 -17.87 27.72 -8.65
CA LYS A 591 -18.77 28.33 -7.68
C LYS A 591 -17.98 29.13 -6.63
N ARG A 592 -18.45 30.31 -6.32
CA ARG A 592 -18.07 31.04 -5.10
C ARG A 592 -19.23 31.02 -4.13
N GLY A 593 -18.97 30.64 -2.90
CA GLY A 593 -19.96 30.56 -1.85
C GLY A 593 -19.40 30.99 -0.50
N GLU A 594 -20.24 30.86 0.51
CA GLU A 594 -19.89 31.24 1.87
C GLU A 594 -18.83 30.34 2.50
N LEU A 595 -18.82 29.03 2.15
CA LEU A 595 -17.90 28.07 2.76
C LEU A 595 -16.60 27.94 1.99
N TYR A 596 -16.68 27.94 0.66
CA TYR A 596 -15.50 27.74 -0.20
C TYR A 596 -15.67 28.35 -1.60
N THR A 597 -14.54 28.59 -2.25
CA THR A 597 -14.47 28.79 -3.70
C THR A 597 -14.05 27.49 -4.36
N ASN A 598 -14.82 27.03 -5.37
CA ASN A 598 -14.50 25.86 -6.16
C ASN A 598 -14.01 26.29 -7.54
N LEU A 599 -12.81 25.79 -7.93
CA LEU A 599 -12.19 26.03 -9.22
C LEU A 599 -12.11 24.73 -10.01
N GLN A 600 -12.25 24.83 -11.33
CA GLN A 600 -11.81 23.81 -12.27
C GLN A 600 -10.58 24.37 -13.01
N ILE A 601 -9.50 23.58 -13.04
CA ILE A 601 -8.25 23.95 -13.72
C ILE A 601 -7.94 22.83 -14.69
N ASP A 602 -7.98 23.14 -15.98
CA ASP A 602 -7.82 22.17 -17.06
C ASP A 602 -6.42 22.24 -17.64
N TYR A 603 -5.81 21.10 -17.86
CA TYR A 603 -4.50 20.96 -18.45
C TYR A 603 -4.52 20.03 -19.67
N LYS A 604 -3.59 20.26 -20.58
CA LYS A 604 -3.21 19.28 -21.59
C LYS A 604 -1.99 18.51 -21.10
N LEU A 605 -2.09 17.20 -21.06
CA LEU A 605 -0.98 16.31 -20.68
C LEU A 605 -0.91 15.15 -21.67
N GLU A 606 0.28 14.90 -22.20
CA GLU A 606 0.53 13.74 -23.06
C GLU A 606 0.10 12.44 -22.38
N GLY A 607 -0.37 11.45 -23.13
CA GLY A 607 -0.88 10.18 -22.61
C GLY A 607 -2.26 10.28 -21.94
N THR A 608 -2.90 11.46 -21.96
CA THR A 608 -4.23 11.68 -21.40
C THR A 608 -5.13 12.45 -22.37
N LYS A 609 -6.44 12.17 -22.32
CA LYS A 609 -7.47 12.99 -22.98
C LYS A 609 -8.01 14.07 -22.09
N VAL A 610 -8.00 13.82 -20.78
CA VAL A 610 -8.44 14.75 -19.74
C VAL A 610 -7.42 14.73 -18.61
N TYR A 611 -7.01 15.90 -18.18
CA TYR A 611 -6.33 16.14 -16.92
C TYR A 611 -6.90 17.42 -16.31
N SER A 612 -7.73 17.30 -15.29
CA SER A 612 -8.44 18.40 -14.68
C SER A 612 -8.36 18.38 -13.16
N LEU A 613 -8.17 19.53 -12.55
CA LEU A 613 -8.23 19.72 -11.10
C LEU A 613 -9.56 20.32 -10.70
N PHE A 614 -10.14 19.82 -9.62
CA PHE A 614 -11.25 20.45 -8.93
C PHE A 614 -10.79 20.85 -7.54
N LEU A 615 -10.56 22.15 -7.36
CA LEU A 615 -9.95 22.72 -6.15
C LEU A 615 -10.98 23.48 -5.33
N LYS A 616 -11.23 23.04 -4.11
CA LYS A 616 -12.00 23.78 -3.08
C LYS A 616 -11.04 24.52 -2.15
N ILE A 617 -11.20 25.83 -2.06
CA ILE A 617 -10.43 26.71 -1.16
C ILE A 617 -11.39 27.21 -0.08
N TYR A 618 -11.24 26.73 1.15
CA TYR A 618 -12.17 27.05 2.24
C TYR A 618 -11.97 28.47 2.77
N GLN A 619 -13.10 29.17 3.07
CA GLN A 619 -13.07 30.53 3.56
C GLN A 619 -12.56 30.61 5.01
N ASN A 620 -13.10 29.76 5.88
CA ASN A 620 -12.91 29.80 7.33
C ASN A 620 -12.31 28.50 7.91
N LEU A 621 -11.64 27.72 7.08
CA LEU A 621 -10.77 26.62 7.47
C LEU A 621 -9.39 26.77 6.82
N PRO A 622 -8.31 26.44 7.53
CA PRO A 622 -6.95 26.46 6.96
C PRO A 622 -6.71 25.23 6.09
N LYS A 623 -7.56 25.05 5.05
CA LYS A 623 -7.65 23.82 4.28
C LYS A 623 -7.99 24.07 2.81
N LEU A 624 -7.38 23.25 1.94
CA LEU A 624 -7.72 23.11 0.52
C LEU A 624 -7.97 21.62 0.22
N GLU A 625 -9.00 21.32 -0.57
CA GLU A 625 -9.25 19.99 -1.10
C GLU A 625 -9.12 20.01 -2.62
N CYS A 626 -8.46 19.00 -3.18
CA CYS A 626 -8.28 18.87 -4.62
C CYS A 626 -8.63 17.45 -5.09
N SER A 627 -9.45 17.35 -6.13
CA SER A 627 -9.63 16.13 -6.91
C SER A 627 -8.92 16.28 -8.26
N VAL A 628 -7.99 15.38 -8.56
CA VAL A 628 -7.31 15.28 -9.86
C VAL A 628 -8.03 14.22 -10.68
N ARG A 629 -8.66 14.62 -11.78
CA ARG A 629 -9.39 13.73 -12.69
C ARG A 629 -8.62 13.50 -13.96
N ILE A 630 -8.43 12.23 -14.32
CA ILE A 630 -7.62 11.81 -15.45
C ILE A 630 -8.43 10.84 -16.33
N GLN A 631 -8.52 11.13 -17.63
CA GLN A 631 -8.86 10.12 -18.63
C GLN A 631 -7.56 9.68 -19.29
N LYS A 632 -7.00 8.57 -18.82
CA LYS A 632 -5.75 8.00 -19.30
C LYS A 632 -5.96 7.25 -20.60
N GLU A 633 -5.13 7.51 -21.60
CA GLU A 633 -5.10 6.75 -22.85
C GLU A 633 -4.41 5.41 -22.67
N ASN A 634 -4.71 4.44 -23.55
CA ASN A 634 -4.03 3.16 -23.56
C ASN A 634 -2.59 3.34 -24.08
N GLU A 635 -1.63 2.80 -23.34
CA GLU A 635 -0.23 2.74 -23.72
C GLU A 635 0.38 1.43 -23.21
N TRP A 636 1.10 0.73 -24.06
CA TRP A 636 1.74 -0.52 -23.73
C TRP A 636 3.22 -0.38 -23.35
N ALA A 637 3.86 0.68 -23.83
CA ALA A 637 5.22 1.01 -23.43
C ALA A 637 5.29 1.35 -21.92
N PRO A 638 6.45 1.21 -21.29
CA PRO A 638 6.64 1.62 -19.91
C PRO A 638 6.33 3.09 -19.70
N GLU A 639 5.44 3.37 -18.77
CA GLU A 639 4.99 4.73 -18.47
C GLU A 639 4.87 4.97 -16.96
N ASN A 640 5.01 6.26 -16.59
CA ASN A 640 4.80 6.77 -15.24
C ASN A 640 3.93 8.01 -15.29
N VAL A 641 3.02 8.15 -14.32
CA VAL A 641 2.22 9.37 -14.13
C VAL A 641 2.43 9.87 -12.71
N TYR A 642 2.80 11.13 -12.60
CA TYR A 642 3.02 11.79 -11.32
C TYR A 642 2.09 13.01 -11.18
N VAL A 643 1.72 13.31 -9.94
CA VAL A 643 1.09 14.57 -9.55
C VAL A 643 2.10 15.37 -8.74
N SER A 644 2.38 16.60 -9.16
CA SER A 644 3.37 17.47 -8.53
C SER A 644 2.89 17.97 -7.17
N LEU A 645 3.75 17.85 -6.16
CA LEU A 645 3.50 18.29 -4.78
C LEU A 645 4.66 19.19 -4.32
N PRO A 646 4.79 20.41 -4.88
CA PRO A 646 5.94 21.29 -4.65
C PRO A 646 5.83 22.02 -3.30
N ILE A 647 5.69 21.25 -2.22
CA ILE A 647 5.64 21.74 -0.84
C ILE A 647 7.04 21.61 -0.26
N PRO A 648 7.78 22.73 -0.08
CA PRO A 648 9.12 22.70 0.48
C PRO A 648 9.09 22.31 1.95
N VAL A 649 10.16 21.73 2.41
CA VAL A 649 10.36 21.35 3.81
C VAL A 649 11.64 22.02 4.30
N ASP A 650 11.52 22.92 5.25
CA ASP A 650 12.62 23.67 5.86
C ASP A 650 13.23 22.96 7.09
N THR A 651 12.52 22.01 7.65
CA THR A 651 12.92 21.20 8.79
C THR A 651 13.09 19.71 8.37
N GLU A 652 12.19 18.85 8.83
CA GLU A 652 12.17 17.43 8.52
C GLU A 652 10.79 17.01 8.02
N ARG A 653 10.76 16.19 6.95
CA ARG A 653 9.54 15.56 6.46
C ARG A 653 9.26 14.28 7.23
N PHE A 654 8.01 14.11 7.59
CA PHE A 654 7.48 12.89 8.18
C PHE A 654 6.41 12.28 7.26
N ILE A 655 6.35 10.97 7.26
CA ILE A 655 5.30 10.21 6.58
C ILE A 655 4.66 9.25 7.57
N LYS A 656 3.37 8.94 7.34
CA LYS A 656 2.72 7.83 8.04
C LYS A 656 2.75 6.60 7.15
N LYS A 657 3.38 5.53 7.63
CA LYS A 657 3.60 4.28 6.91
C LYS A 657 3.19 3.10 7.77
N SER A 658 2.19 2.33 7.32
CA SER A 658 1.67 1.15 8.04
C SER A 658 1.40 1.38 9.54
N GLY A 659 0.87 2.55 9.89
CA GLY A 659 0.57 2.93 11.28
C GLY A 659 1.67 3.68 12.04
N ASN A 660 2.91 3.65 11.60
CA ASN A 660 4.02 4.38 12.23
C ASN A 660 4.34 5.70 11.51
N VAL A 661 4.80 6.69 12.28
CA VAL A 661 5.32 7.95 11.75
C VAL A 661 6.84 7.86 11.69
N MET A 662 7.41 8.15 10.51
CA MET A 662 8.84 8.07 10.26
C MET A 662 9.34 9.19 9.36
N ARG A 663 10.64 9.46 9.38
CA ARG A 663 11.34 10.39 8.49
C ARG A 663 11.94 9.60 7.31
N PRO A 664 11.43 9.78 6.06
CA PRO A 664 12.01 9.12 4.89
C PRO A 664 13.51 9.44 4.76
N ALA A 665 14.28 8.48 4.31
CA ALA A 665 15.74 8.49 4.17
C ALA A 665 16.54 8.61 5.49
N ILE A 666 15.89 8.87 6.63
CA ILE A 666 16.54 9.02 7.93
C ILE A 666 16.23 7.84 8.86
N ASP A 667 14.93 7.55 9.09
CA ASP A 667 14.49 6.52 10.02
C ASP A 667 14.37 5.16 9.32
N GLN A 668 15.40 4.74 8.59
CA GLN A 668 15.39 3.47 7.84
C GLN A 668 16.75 2.78 7.85
N LEU A 669 16.74 1.49 7.57
CA LEU A 669 17.93 0.66 7.53
C LEU A 669 18.87 1.10 6.39
N PRO A 670 20.20 1.05 6.59
CA PRO A 670 21.16 1.25 5.50
C PRO A 670 20.90 0.29 4.33
N GLY A 671 21.19 0.72 3.11
CA GLY A 671 21.04 -0.10 1.91
C GLY A 671 19.59 -0.27 1.44
N THR A 672 18.62 0.40 2.06
CA THR A 672 17.22 0.37 1.65
C THR A 672 16.88 1.55 0.72
N ASN A 673 15.81 1.42 -0.06
CA ASN A 673 15.33 2.42 -1.01
C ASN A 673 14.98 3.77 -0.34
N THR A 674 15.48 4.89 -0.88
CA THR A 674 15.18 6.25 -0.39
C THR A 674 14.31 7.07 -1.33
N GLU A 675 13.83 6.49 -2.42
CA GLU A 675 13.18 7.25 -3.49
C GLU A 675 11.67 7.21 -3.47
N PHE A 676 11.07 6.11 -3.05
CA PHE A 676 9.61 5.99 -3.01
C PHE A 676 9.15 5.21 -1.80
N TYR A 677 7.93 5.52 -1.38
CA TYR A 677 7.33 5.03 -0.14
C TYR A 677 5.84 4.78 -0.32
N LEU A 678 5.32 3.73 0.34
CA LEU A 678 3.88 3.53 0.49
C LEU A 678 3.37 4.24 1.74
N LEU A 679 2.44 5.16 1.56
CA LEU A 679 1.83 5.93 2.64
C LEU A 679 0.55 5.28 3.16
N ASP A 680 0.37 5.32 4.46
CA ASP A 680 -0.92 5.02 5.07
C ASP A 680 -1.93 6.16 4.85
N THR A 681 -1.56 7.39 5.16
CA THR A 681 -2.46 8.56 5.09
C THR A 681 -1.88 9.77 4.37
N GLY A 682 -0.61 10.11 4.59
CA GLY A 682 -0.06 11.31 3.98
C GLY A 682 1.32 11.71 4.50
N VAL A 683 1.65 12.97 4.23
CA VAL A 683 2.95 13.59 4.50
C VAL A 683 2.76 14.78 5.41
N MET A 684 3.72 15.02 6.30
CA MET A 684 3.66 16.07 7.32
C MET A 684 5.02 16.71 7.56
N HIS A 685 5.01 17.97 7.97
CA HIS A 685 6.16 18.61 8.61
C HIS A 685 5.70 19.77 9.52
N ILE A 686 6.55 20.16 10.45
CA ILE A 686 6.36 21.35 11.26
C ILE A 686 7.43 22.34 10.82
N ASN A 687 7.02 23.51 10.33
CA ASN A 687 7.96 24.52 9.86
C ASN A 687 8.69 25.23 11.04
N GLU A 688 9.68 26.06 10.72
CA GLU A 688 10.47 26.81 11.74
C GLU A 688 9.61 27.74 12.61
N GLN A 689 8.42 28.15 12.16
CA GLN A 689 7.49 28.98 12.94
C GLN A 689 6.54 28.16 13.82
N GLY A 690 6.66 26.83 13.84
CA GLY A 690 5.81 25.93 14.63
C GLY A 690 4.43 25.67 14.02
N VAL A 691 4.24 25.97 12.73
CA VAL A 691 3.02 25.64 11.99
C VAL A 691 3.16 24.24 11.42
N GLY A 692 2.21 23.38 11.73
CA GLY A 692 2.08 22.06 11.12
C GLY A 692 1.47 22.17 9.73
N ILE A 693 2.12 21.56 8.74
CA ILE A 693 1.66 21.45 7.36
C ILE A 693 1.46 19.98 7.06
N GLY A 694 0.24 19.61 6.72
CA GLY A 694 -0.13 18.23 6.38
C GLY A 694 -0.77 18.12 5.01
N LEU A 695 -0.44 17.04 4.30
CA LEU A 695 -1.03 16.67 3.02
C LEU A 695 -1.57 15.24 3.11
N CYS A 696 -2.90 15.11 3.19
CA CYS A 696 -3.57 13.82 3.02
C CYS A 696 -3.52 13.41 1.55
N ILE A 697 -3.11 12.18 1.29
CA ILE A 697 -3.12 11.52 -0.02
C ILE A 697 -4.10 10.35 0.11
N HIS A 698 -5.36 10.58 -0.30
CA HIS A 698 -6.46 9.69 0.07
C HIS A 698 -6.48 8.37 -0.70
N ASP A 699 -6.19 8.41 -1.99
CA ASP A 699 -6.55 7.34 -2.93
C ASP A 699 -5.35 6.54 -3.43
N THR A 700 -4.17 7.15 -3.51
CA THR A 700 -2.94 6.50 -3.94
C THR A 700 -1.89 6.55 -2.84
N PRO A 701 -1.33 5.41 -2.42
CA PRO A 701 -0.36 5.38 -1.33
C PRO A 701 1.07 5.71 -1.78
N LEU A 702 1.38 5.62 -3.09
CA LEU A 702 2.74 5.70 -3.58
C LEU A 702 3.17 7.15 -3.79
N VAL A 703 4.30 7.52 -3.19
CA VAL A 703 4.96 8.80 -3.39
C VAL A 703 6.43 8.59 -3.76
N THR A 704 7.02 9.55 -4.47
CA THR A 704 8.45 9.54 -4.78
C THR A 704 9.11 10.85 -4.38
N LEU A 705 10.35 10.75 -3.90
CA LEU A 705 11.21 11.85 -3.46
C LEU A 705 12.39 12.04 -4.41
N GLY A 706 12.79 13.26 -4.63
CA GLY A 706 13.97 13.62 -5.43
C GLY A 706 13.63 14.01 -6.86
N THR A 707 14.63 13.96 -7.72
CA THR A 707 14.45 14.29 -9.13
C THR A 707 13.79 13.11 -9.87
N LEU A 708 13.05 13.42 -10.93
CA LEU A 708 12.48 12.40 -11.81
C LEU A 708 13.44 11.98 -12.92
N GLU A 709 14.74 12.26 -12.78
CA GLU A 709 15.75 11.89 -13.79
C GLU A 709 16.00 10.38 -13.81
N ASN A 710 16.55 9.89 -14.94
CA ASN A 710 16.97 8.50 -15.04
C ASN A 710 18.26 8.27 -14.25
N HIS A 711 18.18 7.54 -13.15
CA HIS A 711 19.31 7.12 -12.35
C HIS A 711 18.96 5.81 -11.62
N LEU A 712 19.96 5.12 -11.10
CA LEU A 712 19.74 3.99 -10.22
C LEU A 712 19.10 4.47 -8.92
N ILE A 713 18.20 3.66 -8.36
CA ILE A 713 17.59 3.93 -7.05
C ILE A 713 18.71 4.19 -6.04
N GLU A 714 18.63 5.34 -5.37
CA GLU A 714 19.52 5.70 -4.29
C GLU A 714 19.15 4.93 -3.01
N LEU A 715 20.17 4.39 -2.36
CA LEU A 715 20.01 3.59 -1.16
C LEU A 715 20.40 4.39 0.08
N SER A 716 19.74 4.11 1.19
CA SER A 716 19.98 4.77 2.48
C SER A 716 21.43 4.59 2.95
N SER A 717 22.05 5.71 3.27
CA SER A 717 23.37 5.80 3.89
C SER A 717 23.48 7.13 4.65
N GLU A 718 24.55 7.37 5.38
CA GLU A 718 24.76 8.64 6.08
C GLU A 718 24.76 9.86 5.13
N SER A 719 25.13 9.67 3.87
CA SER A 719 25.18 10.73 2.87
C SER A 719 23.83 11.08 2.25
N THR A 720 22.77 10.31 2.50
CA THR A 720 21.46 10.51 1.87
C THR A 720 20.41 11.20 2.75
N GLN A 721 20.76 11.65 3.94
CA GLN A 721 19.83 12.33 4.87
C GLN A 721 19.18 13.57 4.28
N PHE A 722 19.87 14.33 3.42
CA PHE A 722 19.30 15.48 2.71
C PHE A 722 18.12 15.11 1.79
N LYS A 723 17.98 13.85 1.41
CA LYS A 723 16.88 13.33 0.59
C LYS A 723 15.51 13.54 1.24
N ASN A 724 15.46 13.61 2.56
CA ASN A 724 14.23 13.90 3.30
C ASN A 724 13.56 15.21 2.89
N GLN A 725 14.34 16.23 2.51
CA GLN A 725 13.85 17.55 2.08
C GLN A 725 13.68 17.67 0.56
N ALA A 726 13.97 16.63 -0.20
CA ALA A 726 13.90 16.63 -1.65
C ALA A 726 12.47 16.87 -2.18
N PRO A 727 12.29 17.30 -3.44
CA PRO A 727 10.98 17.43 -4.08
C PRO A 727 10.13 16.16 -3.94
N LEU A 728 8.81 16.36 -3.78
CA LEU A 728 7.85 15.28 -3.57
C LEU A 728 6.86 15.22 -4.73
N TYR A 729 6.53 14.00 -5.14
CA TYR A 729 5.50 13.72 -6.13
C TYR A 729 4.61 12.56 -5.65
N SER A 730 3.30 12.65 -5.90
CA SER A 730 2.43 11.49 -5.82
C SER A 730 2.58 10.69 -7.11
N TRP A 731 3.06 9.45 -7.01
CA TRP A 731 3.28 8.57 -8.15
C TRP A 731 2.04 7.71 -8.38
N VAL A 732 1.11 8.27 -9.13
CA VAL A 732 -0.27 7.76 -9.20
C VAL A 732 -0.43 6.52 -10.09
N MET A 733 0.45 6.34 -11.09
CA MET A 733 0.42 5.20 -12.01
C MET A 733 1.80 4.84 -12.52
N ASN A 734 2.04 3.55 -12.68
CA ASN A 734 3.19 3.02 -13.42
C ASN A 734 2.91 1.62 -13.98
N ASN A 735 3.59 1.25 -15.04
CA ASN A 735 3.56 -0.08 -15.64
C ASN A 735 4.93 -0.52 -16.19
N PHE A 736 6.01 0.04 -15.67
CA PHE A 736 7.36 -0.11 -16.28
C PHE A 736 8.01 -1.49 -16.06
N TRP A 737 7.50 -2.30 -15.13
CA TRP A 737 8.08 -3.59 -14.79
C TRP A 737 7.86 -4.67 -15.86
N GLU A 738 8.59 -5.78 -15.81
CA GLU A 738 8.50 -6.86 -16.80
C GLU A 738 7.54 -7.99 -16.44
N THR A 739 7.22 -8.15 -15.13
CA THR A 739 6.45 -9.28 -14.62
C THR A 739 5.61 -8.90 -13.41
N ASN A 740 4.53 -9.63 -13.17
CA ASN A 740 3.66 -9.49 -11.99
C ASN A 740 3.00 -8.11 -11.80
N PHE A 741 2.78 -7.40 -12.91
CA PHE A 741 2.16 -6.06 -12.95
C PHE A 741 1.07 -6.03 -14.01
N LYS A 742 0.07 -5.16 -13.78
CA LYS A 742 -0.89 -4.84 -14.83
C LYS A 742 -0.25 -3.89 -15.85
N VAL A 743 -0.27 -4.25 -17.13
CA VAL A 743 0.38 -3.46 -18.18
C VAL A 743 -0.46 -2.29 -18.66
N ASP A 744 -1.79 -2.43 -18.71
CA ASP A 744 -2.71 -1.40 -19.17
C ASP A 744 -3.17 -0.48 -18.04
N LEU A 745 -2.88 0.82 -18.17
CA LEU A 745 -3.28 1.87 -17.24
C LEU A 745 -4.42 2.74 -17.78
N SER A 746 -5.05 2.38 -18.91
CA SER A 746 -6.13 3.18 -19.50
C SER A 746 -7.37 3.24 -18.61
N GLY A 747 -8.14 4.33 -18.74
CA GLY A 747 -9.41 4.48 -18.05
C GLY A 747 -9.65 5.85 -17.43
N PHE A 748 -10.68 5.91 -16.60
CA PHE A 748 -11.06 7.12 -15.86
C PHE A 748 -10.65 6.98 -14.40
N TYR A 749 -9.91 7.98 -13.91
CA TYR A 749 -9.38 8.01 -12.55
C TYR A 749 -9.66 9.34 -11.87
N GLU A 750 -9.83 9.30 -10.57
CA GLU A 750 -9.88 10.46 -9.70
C GLU A 750 -9.03 10.19 -8.47
N PHE A 751 -8.12 11.13 -8.16
CA PHE A 751 -7.25 11.09 -6.99
C PHE A 751 -7.49 12.32 -6.13
N SER A 752 -7.69 12.11 -4.84
CA SER A 752 -8.09 13.14 -3.90
C SER A 752 -6.96 13.49 -2.93
N TYR A 753 -6.79 14.79 -2.71
CA TYR A 753 -5.77 15.36 -1.84
C TYR A 753 -6.39 16.39 -0.91
N THR A 754 -5.87 16.51 0.32
CA THR A 754 -6.23 17.58 1.24
C THR A 754 -4.97 18.19 1.83
N LEU A 755 -4.67 19.45 1.49
CA LEU A 755 -3.66 20.27 2.14
C LEU A 755 -4.30 21.01 3.31
N PHE A 756 -3.71 20.91 4.48
CA PHE A 756 -4.19 21.60 5.69
C PHE A 756 -3.04 22.14 6.53
N LEU A 757 -3.34 23.13 7.35
CA LEU A 757 -2.41 23.68 8.31
C LEU A 757 -3.01 23.62 9.71
N GLU A 758 -2.12 23.43 10.69
CA GLU A 758 -2.48 23.44 12.11
C GLU A 758 -1.55 24.41 12.85
N GLU A 759 -2.12 25.32 13.61
CA GLU A 759 -1.36 26.33 14.37
C GLU A 759 -0.86 25.75 15.68
N ALA A 760 0.30 26.24 16.13
CA ALA A 760 0.87 25.92 17.44
C ALA A 760 1.01 24.40 17.71
N VAL A 761 1.41 23.64 16.68
CA VAL A 761 1.66 22.20 16.81
C VAL A 761 2.91 21.95 17.64
N GLY A 762 2.73 21.35 18.81
CA GLY A 762 3.85 21.06 19.69
C GLY A 762 4.68 19.85 19.26
N THR A 763 4.06 18.87 18.62
CA THR A 763 4.72 17.62 18.21
C THR A 763 4.14 17.04 16.93
N ILE A 764 4.93 16.22 16.23
CA ILE A 764 4.48 15.53 15.01
C ILE A 764 3.34 14.56 15.27
N GLN A 765 3.23 14.00 16.47
CA GLN A 765 2.15 13.10 16.87
C GLN A 765 0.79 13.81 16.88
N VAL A 766 0.74 15.07 17.33
CA VAL A 766 -0.49 15.90 17.27
C VAL A 766 -0.89 16.13 15.82
N LEU A 767 0.07 16.41 14.95
CA LEU A 767 -0.20 16.63 13.53
C LEU A 767 -0.67 15.34 12.83
N ASP A 768 -0.13 14.18 13.21
CA ASP A 768 -0.57 12.86 12.73
C ASP A 768 -2.03 12.55 13.13
N GLU A 769 -2.42 12.91 14.35
CA GLU A 769 -3.82 12.78 14.78
C GLU A 769 -4.76 13.65 13.92
N VAL A 770 -4.38 14.90 13.63
CA VAL A 770 -5.16 15.80 12.74
C VAL A 770 -5.20 15.22 11.32
N LEU A 771 -4.07 14.73 10.79
CA LEU A 771 -4.01 14.07 9.49
C LEU A 771 -5.00 12.88 9.42
N THR A 772 -5.05 12.06 10.47
CA THR A 772 -5.96 10.93 10.58
C THR A 772 -7.43 11.39 10.61
N GLN A 773 -7.75 12.43 11.38
CA GLN A 773 -9.10 13.00 11.47
C GLN A 773 -9.56 13.55 10.11
N ILE A 774 -8.70 14.25 9.39
CA ILE A 774 -9.00 14.78 8.05
C ILE A 774 -9.20 13.64 7.04
N ASN A 775 -8.37 12.60 7.11
CA ASN A 775 -8.47 11.46 6.20
C ASN A 775 -9.77 10.66 6.40
N GLN A 776 -10.25 10.53 7.62
CA GLN A 776 -11.45 9.75 7.94
C GLN A 776 -12.74 10.58 7.95
N GLY A 777 -12.69 11.85 8.38
CA GLY A 777 -13.82 12.75 8.46
C GLY A 777 -14.77 12.47 9.63
N PHE A 778 -15.89 13.22 9.68
CA PHE A 778 -17.05 12.91 10.53
C PHE A 778 -17.89 11.79 9.90
N VAL A 779 -18.61 11.06 10.74
CA VAL A 779 -19.61 10.11 10.26
C VAL A 779 -20.93 10.81 10.04
N VAL A 780 -21.48 10.71 8.82
CA VAL A 780 -22.77 11.33 8.45
C VAL A 780 -23.76 10.23 8.09
N ILE A 781 -24.91 10.24 8.75
CA ILE A 781 -25.90 9.18 8.68
C ILE A 781 -27.29 9.78 8.43
N PRO A 782 -27.98 9.44 7.32
CA PRO A 782 -29.39 9.77 7.19
C PRO A 782 -30.22 9.03 8.24
N VAL A 783 -31.18 9.74 8.88
CA VAL A 783 -32.06 9.22 9.91
C VAL A 783 -33.49 9.74 9.73
N GLU A 784 -34.47 9.13 10.41
CA GLU A 784 -35.87 9.59 10.39
C GLU A 784 -36.09 10.90 11.13
#